data_a642ab5eff50a4200953277571e86691
#
_entry.id   a642ab5eff50a4200953277571e86691
#
_cell.length_a   1.000
_cell.length_b   1.000
_cell.length_c   1.000
_cell.angle_alpha   90.00
_cell.angle_beta   90.00
_cell.angle_gamma   90.00
#
_symmetry.space_group_name_H-M   'P 1'
#
loop_
_entity.id
_entity.type
_entity.pdbx_description
1 polymer ?
#
loop_
_entity_poly.entity_id
_entity_poly.type
_entity_poly.pdbx_seq_one_letter_code
_entity_poly.pdbx_strand_id
1 'polypeptide(L)'
;MKNRSINMAGNKWYKTDLHLHSPESICFKERGSVTAEQWIEECIQKGLECVALTDHNSGNNIDEYKRLALERGLIFFPGVEVTCGDTGTHLLILFETTDSTEIVNDFLVKIGVERSSFGNSKPGTKKSILDVINAAVEDNKIVIPAHVDEFNGICYTDNTLQEEILNNPEINAVQFVQKEFYELSKSHKSISKKDRELVYETVNERYSNTVPNGDLDKWYKTAKKFYDSQKMSCLTFSDNPHGLGESRHGLWGIGTRYTYIKMSETPTLSSLRDALRMGALRVKPDFIEDYNPTKKKKICLKKLIIKNTIQNKTDIVVDFSQDLTTIIGSRGTGKSFITKLLAFVLQKEDSIKHFPEVCLDYNNFAKKNDGRTGVLKDDTEVILFLEFDGNSYEIIRSADASRSSVNRITEEDVRSEESFERLILISENIDIYLQKQIFEMSKNQTSIRDFLDSYCNDDIEPIRREIREKESIVKQLGLENQSKEADILKLDRLTIEIDDLENQLKKLSKPEYKKIINDKQKAIQESKQIEEDVDNIKNYVKTLEEILRTGDGVLENDLKISGDVQQLREQLRMTISSYQKEIGIILNKISDSIETYSEKISNSKWSIDRGGIFDKYSNLESSLSEIEFEQIQNLSSINSDLDKKRSQLNKILSDKELVQKNKEKIEDELNIIQNLYTKICKCRRNFVKRNFEGIKVSVIEKSDFEGYVSKLRSLLGKQSVYDGQFEEIKEKLQEKKIEYTEIYDSIAEAKTQPSSDIFTDIKLYKSFKQLSPETLLDIRLLTPDDKMVITLELNGRNVELTNASAGQKTSAMLTMILALGDKTLVMDQPEDDLDSQLINSLIVQNIISRKDTRQIVVITHNANIPVNGDSEWIISMGDTKELSTEHSRGHEMKRKIRFRDHETI
;
A
#
# COMPACT_ATOMS: atom_id res chain seq x y z
N MET A 1 -0.02 -39.48 -4.50
CA MET A 1 -0.05 -38.54 -3.36
C MET A 1 -1.12 -37.49 -3.69
N LYS A 2 -2.29 -37.59 -3.02
CA LYS A 2 -3.43 -36.71 -3.30
C LYS A 2 -3.11 -35.26 -2.95
N ASN A 3 -3.52 -34.33 -3.83
CA ASN A 3 -3.46 -32.89 -3.75
C ASN A 3 -3.50 -32.36 -2.31
N ARG A 4 -2.36 -31.92 -1.79
CA ARG A 4 -2.34 -30.98 -0.68
C ARG A 4 -2.40 -29.58 -1.30
N SER A 5 -3.60 -29.05 -1.47
CA SER A 5 -3.74 -27.59 -1.56
C SER A 5 -2.92 -27.00 -0.42
N ILE A 6 -2.13 -25.98 -0.70
CA ILE A 6 -1.34 -25.29 0.33
C ILE A 6 -2.34 -24.52 1.18
N ASN A 7 -2.87 -25.18 2.23
CA ASN A 7 -3.86 -24.61 3.14
C ASN A 7 -3.19 -23.65 4.12
N MET A 8 -3.94 -22.63 4.53
CA MET A 8 -3.51 -21.73 5.60
C MET A 8 -3.51 -22.48 6.93
N ALA A 9 -2.55 -22.16 7.79
CA ALA A 9 -2.49 -22.71 9.15
C ALA A 9 -3.39 -21.94 10.13
N GLY A 10 -3.72 -22.57 11.26
CA GLY A 10 -4.37 -21.92 12.40
C GLY A 10 -5.90 -21.99 12.41
N ASN A 11 -6.53 -21.11 13.21
CA ASN A 11 -7.98 -21.08 13.38
C ASN A 11 -8.66 -20.43 12.15
N LYS A 12 -9.88 -20.89 11.88
CA LYS A 12 -10.73 -20.40 10.78
C LYS A 12 -12.06 -19.91 11.30
N TRP A 13 -12.65 -18.96 10.59
CA TRP A 13 -14.03 -18.57 10.78
C TRP A 13 -14.95 -19.56 10.10
N TYR A 14 -16.00 -19.99 10.80
CA TYR A 14 -17.05 -20.86 10.30
C TYR A 14 -18.38 -20.14 10.39
N LYS A 15 -19.15 -20.12 9.32
CA LYS A 15 -20.56 -19.71 9.34
C LYS A 15 -21.36 -20.80 10.03
N THR A 16 -21.83 -20.53 11.23
CA THR A 16 -22.30 -21.52 12.20
C THR A 16 -23.75 -21.29 12.59
N ASP A 17 -24.53 -22.33 12.63
CA ASP A 17 -25.89 -22.36 13.18
C ASP A 17 -26.01 -23.54 14.14
N LEU A 18 -26.12 -23.26 15.45
CA LEU A 18 -26.12 -24.29 16.49
C LEU A 18 -27.51 -24.50 17.13
N HIS A 19 -28.58 -23.96 16.52
CA HIS A 19 -29.94 -24.18 16.97
C HIS A 19 -30.84 -24.50 15.78
N LEU A 20 -30.83 -25.76 15.41
CA LEU A 20 -31.59 -26.27 14.26
C LEU A 20 -32.41 -27.51 14.67
N HIS A 21 -33.61 -27.59 14.14
CA HIS A 21 -34.54 -28.73 14.36
C HIS A 21 -34.66 -29.57 13.10
N SER A 22 -34.96 -30.85 13.31
CA SER A 22 -35.26 -31.81 12.27
C SER A 22 -36.73 -32.25 12.33
N PRO A 23 -37.19 -33.09 11.40
CA PRO A 23 -38.50 -33.72 11.46
C PRO A 23 -38.77 -34.58 12.73
N GLU A 24 -37.77 -34.83 13.56
CA GLU A 24 -37.91 -35.48 14.86
C GLU A 24 -38.71 -34.56 15.83
N SER A 25 -38.47 -33.28 15.83
CA SER A 25 -39.24 -32.33 16.61
C SER A 25 -40.67 -32.20 16.09
N ILE A 26 -41.66 -32.30 17.00
CA ILE A 26 -43.10 -32.25 16.64
C ILE A 26 -43.47 -30.91 16.01
N CYS A 27 -42.76 -29.84 16.35
CA CYS A 27 -42.96 -28.50 15.81
C CYS A 27 -42.44 -28.35 14.36
N PHE A 28 -41.78 -29.34 13.77
CA PHE A 28 -41.33 -29.29 12.38
C PHE A 28 -42.49 -29.42 11.41
N LYS A 29 -42.62 -28.51 10.44
CA LYS A 29 -43.79 -28.37 9.57
C LYS A 29 -44.00 -29.57 8.64
N GLU A 30 -42.92 -30.11 8.11
CA GLU A 30 -42.96 -31.08 7.02
C GLU A 30 -42.39 -32.44 7.45
N ARG A 31 -42.75 -32.87 8.68
CA ARG A 31 -42.21 -34.09 9.32
C ARG A 31 -42.18 -35.33 8.45
N GLY A 32 -43.14 -35.51 7.58
CA GLY A 32 -43.28 -36.76 6.79
C GLY A 32 -42.63 -36.72 5.42
N SER A 33 -42.12 -35.62 4.97
CA SER A 33 -41.63 -35.42 3.62
C SER A 33 -40.16 -34.97 3.52
N VAL A 34 -39.58 -34.45 4.62
CA VAL A 34 -38.18 -34.01 4.63
C VAL A 34 -37.28 -35.13 5.10
N THR A 35 -36.27 -35.44 4.27
CA THR A 35 -35.24 -36.41 4.60
C THR A 35 -34.02 -35.76 5.23
N ALA A 36 -33.17 -36.56 5.88
CA ALA A 36 -31.90 -36.06 6.45
C ALA A 36 -30.97 -35.48 5.35
N GLU A 37 -30.96 -36.10 4.14
CA GLU A 37 -30.18 -35.58 3.01
C GLU A 37 -30.66 -34.16 2.59
N GLN A 38 -31.97 -33.94 2.51
CA GLN A 38 -32.53 -32.63 2.14
C GLN A 38 -32.20 -31.58 3.19
N TRP A 39 -32.23 -31.95 4.46
CA TRP A 39 -31.86 -31.05 5.56
C TRP A 39 -30.38 -30.64 5.47
N ILE A 40 -29.47 -31.60 5.27
CA ILE A 40 -28.03 -31.35 5.08
C ILE A 40 -27.78 -30.49 3.83
N GLU A 41 -28.46 -30.80 2.73
CA GLU A 41 -28.32 -30.04 1.49
C GLU A 41 -28.75 -28.57 1.66
N GLU A 42 -29.85 -28.32 2.40
CA GLU A 42 -30.28 -26.95 2.72
C GLU A 42 -29.25 -26.21 3.54
N CYS A 43 -28.63 -26.84 4.55
CA CYS A 43 -27.54 -26.25 5.32
C CYS A 43 -26.40 -25.80 4.41
N ILE A 44 -26.00 -26.65 3.47
CA ILE A 44 -24.92 -26.35 2.50
C ILE A 44 -25.33 -25.24 1.53
N GLN A 45 -26.55 -25.25 1.01
CA GLN A 45 -27.07 -24.21 0.12
C GLN A 45 -27.14 -22.82 0.80
N LYS A 46 -27.39 -22.78 2.11
CA LYS A 46 -27.30 -21.55 2.92
C LYS A 46 -25.87 -21.13 3.25
N GLY A 47 -24.88 -21.93 2.80
CA GLY A 47 -23.46 -21.66 3.04
C GLY A 47 -23.06 -21.88 4.50
N LEU A 48 -23.80 -22.68 5.26
CA LEU A 48 -23.37 -23.08 6.59
C LEU A 48 -22.18 -24.05 6.49
N GLU A 49 -21.21 -23.86 7.35
CA GLU A 49 -20.01 -24.69 7.43
C GLU A 49 -19.96 -25.53 8.70
N CYS A 50 -20.73 -25.11 9.73
CA CYS A 50 -20.83 -25.78 11.01
C CYS A 50 -22.23 -25.68 11.53
N VAL A 51 -22.81 -26.80 11.95
CA VAL A 51 -24.20 -26.89 12.45
C VAL A 51 -24.30 -27.74 13.71
N ALA A 52 -25.35 -27.54 14.49
CA ALA A 52 -25.79 -28.50 15.50
C ALA A 52 -27.24 -28.88 15.24
N LEU A 53 -27.56 -30.15 15.41
CA LEU A 53 -28.94 -30.62 15.47
C LEU A 53 -29.37 -30.62 16.93
N THR A 54 -30.42 -29.86 17.24
CA THR A 54 -30.88 -29.60 18.62
C THR A 54 -32.39 -29.80 18.77
N ASP A 55 -32.87 -30.98 18.38
CA ASP A 55 -34.29 -31.30 18.49
C ASP A 55 -34.78 -31.23 19.95
N HIS A 56 -36.07 -30.91 20.16
CA HIS A 56 -36.66 -30.81 21.47
C HIS A 56 -36.58 -32.12 22.22
N ASN A 57 -35.87 -32.14 23.36
CA ASN A 57 -35.78 -33.28 24.26
C ASN A 57 -35.48 -34.61 23.56
N SER A 58 -34.78 -34.62 22.45
CA SER A 58 -34.46 -35.80 21.64
C SER A 58 -33.09 -35.74 21.01
N GLY A 59 -32.36 -36.87 21.11
CA GLY A 59 -31.13 -37.11 20.35
C GLY A 59 -31.33 -38.10 19.20
N ASN A 60 -32.58 -38.44 18.85
CA ASN A 60 -32.84 -39.39 17.80
C ASN A 60 -32.30 -38.95 16.45
N ASN A 61 -31.88 -39.90 15.64
CA ASN A 61 -31.36 -39.70 14.27
C ASN A 61 -30.03 -38.96 14.15
N ILE A 62 -29.43 -38.47 15.26
CA ILE A 62 -28.14 -37.74 15.24
C ILE A 62 -27.10 -38.51 14.45
N ASP A 63 -26.94 -39.82 14.57
CA ASP A 63 -25.91 -40.56 13.87
C ASP A 63 -26.10 -40.57 12.36
N GLU A 64 -27.34 -40.54 11.86
CA GLU A 64 -27.64 -40.42 10.44
C GLU A 64 -27.25 -39.04 9.90
N TYR A 65 -27.68 -37.95 10.54
CA TYR A 65 -27.34 -36.57 10.15
C TYR A 65 -25.85 -36.34 10.23
N LYS A 66 -25.17 -36.83 11.27
CA LYS A 66 -23.73 -36.73 11.44
C LYS A 66 -22.96 -37.43 10.31
N ARG A 67 -23.38 -38.62 9.92
CA ARG A 67 -22.77 -39.38 8.80
C ARG A 67 -22.91 -38.60 7.49
N LEU A 68 -24.11 -38.11 7.18
CA LEU A 68 -24.38 -37.34 5.96
C LEU A 68 -23.62 -36.02 5.95
N ALA A 69 -23.55 -35.32 7.08
CA ALA A 69 -22.75 -34.08 7.23
C ALA A 69 -21.27 -34.33 6.94
N LEU A 70 -20.72 -35.42 7.52
CA LEU A 70 -19.30 -35.76 7.31
C LEU A 70 -19.02 -36.08 5.84
N GLU A 71 -19.91 -36.84 5.15
CA GLU A 71 -19.78 -37.15 3.72
C GLU A 71 -19.75 -35.89 2.83
N ARG A 72 -20.41 -34.82 3.27
CA ARG A 72 -20.50 -33.52 2.56
C ARG A 72 -19.50 -32.47 3.04
N GLY A 73 -18.67 -32.78 4.04
CA GLY A 73 -17.69 -31.84 4.61
C GLY A 73 -18.27 -30.77 5.52
N LEU A 74 -19.52 -30.95 5.98
CA LEU A 74 -20.20 -30.08 6.94
C LEU A 74 -19.82 -30.49 8.37
N ILE A 75 -19.35 -29.56 9.20
CA ILE A 75 -19.04 -29.82 10.60
C ILE A 75 -20.35 -29.95 11.36
N PHE A 76 -20.47 -31.02 12.13
CA PHE A 76 -21.69 -31.35 12.83
C PHE A 76 -21.47 -31.60 14.33
N PHE A 77 -22.12 -30.84 15.18
CA PHE A 77 -22.21 -31.08 16.62
C PHE A 77 -23.51 -31.78 16.97
N PRO A 78 -23.48 -32.96 17.59
CA PRO A 78 -24.64 -33.51 18.28
C PRO A 78 -25.13 -32.53 19.33
N GLY A 79 -26.42 -32.37 19.44
CA GLY A 79 -27.01 -31.44 20.40
C GLY A 79 -28.45 -31.84 20.80
N VAL A 80 -29.01 -31.10 21.72
CA VAL A 80 -30.42 -31.21 22.13
C VAL A 80 -30.87 -29.89 22.72
N GLU A 81 -32.09 -29.50 22.44
CA GLU A 81 -32.80 -28.43 23.16
C GLU A 81 -33.61 -29.00 24.28
N VAL A 82 -33.17 -28.74 25.53
CA VAL A 82 -33.81 -29.27 26.74
C VAL A 82 -34.79 -28.25 27.28
N THR A 83 -36.05 -28.66 27.49
CA THR A 83 -37.05 -27.87 28.21
C THR A 83 -36.94 -28.16 29.70
N CYS A 84 -36.66 -27.13 30.50
CA CYS A 84 -36.32 -27.22 31.92
C CYS A 84 -37.45 -26.74 32.84
N GLY A 85 -37.66 -27.48 33.93
CA GLY A 85 -38.44 -27.06 35.08
C GLY A 85 -39.87 -26.65 34.80
N ASP A 86 -40.45 -25.97 35.79
CA ASP A 86 -41.83 -25.47 35.72
C ASP A 86 -41.96 -24.22 34.82
N THR A 87 -40.85 -23.53 34.53
CA THR A 87 -40.83 -22.32 33.69
C THR A 87 -40.93 -22.65 32.21
N GLY A 88 -40.55 -23.85 31.81
CA GLY A 88 -40.47 -24.25 30.41
C GLY A 88 -39.32 -23.59 29.66
N THR A 89 -38.27 -23.15 30.38
CA THR A 89 -37.10 -22.49 29.79
C THR A 89 -36.24 -23.48 29.01
N HIS A 90 -35.75 -23.06 27.86
CA HIS A 90 -34.97 -23.87 26.97
C HIS A 90 -33.46 -23.65 27.17
N LEU A 91 -32.71 -24.78 27.14
CA LEU A 91 -31.26 -24.82 27.15
C LEU A 91 -30.75 -25.67 25.98
N LEU A 92 -29.83 -25.12 25.19
CA LEU A 92 -29.09 -25.93 24.22
C LEU A 92 -27.95 -26.63 24.92
N ILE A 93 -27.86 -27.95 24.75
CA ILE A 93 -26.78 -28.77 25.26
C ILE A 93 -26.05 -29.34 24.04
N LEU A 94 -24.77 -29.00 23.87
CA LEU A 94 -23.94 -29.46 22.76
C LEU A 94 -22.95 -30.52 23.24
N PHE A 95 -22.74 -31.49 22.39
CA PHE A 95 -21.94 -32.67 22.64
C PHE A 95 -20.71 -32.69 21.73
N GLU A 96 -19.73 -33.58 21.99
CA GLU A 96 -18.57 -33.74 21.12
C GLU A 96 -18.99 -34.26 19.73
N THR A 97 -18.29 -33.81 18.70
CA THR A 97 -18.56 -34.21 17.30
C THR A 97 -18.58 -35.74 17.09
N THR A 98 -17.91 -36.46 17.97
CA THR A 98 -17.88 -37.95 17.98
C THR A 98 -19.04 -38.59 18.73
N ASP A 99 -19.74 -37.86 19.57
CA ASP A 99 -20.84 -38.43 20.42
C ASP A 99 -21.99 -38.93 19.55
N SER A 100 -22.63 -40.00 20.01
CA SER A 100 -23.70 -40.73 19.28
C SER A 100 -25.09 -40.33 19.76
N THR A 101 -26.09 -40.75 19.00
CA THR A 101 -27.51 -40.74 19.40
C THR A 101 -27.71 -41.27 20.82
N GLU A 102 -27.08 -42.38 21.18
CA GLU A 102 -27.18 -43.06 22.46
C GLU A 102 -26.68 -42.16 23.59
N ILE A 103 -25.52 -41.54 23.44
CA ILE A 103 -24.90 -40.59 24.43
C ILE A 103 -25.87 -39.42 24.75
N VAL A 104 -26.45 -38.81 23.69
CA VAL A 104 -27.40 -37.71 23.87
C VAL A 104 -28.67 -38.17 24.57
N ASN A 105 -29.21 -39.35 24.18
CA ASN A 105 -30.41 -39.89 24.80
C ASN A 105 -30.18 -40.35 26.25
N ASP A 106 -29.01 -40.89 26.57
CA ASP A 106 -28.64 -41.24 27.95
C ASP A 106 -28.51 -40.02 28.85
N PHE A 107 -27.95 -38.93 28.32
CA PHE A 107 -27.96 -37.65 29.04
C PHE A 107 -29.37 -37.17 29.32
N LEU A 108 -30.31 -37.25 28.35
CA LEU A 108 -31.70 -36.86 28.55
C LEU A 108 -32.37 -37.68 29.66
N VAL A 109 -32.14 -38.99 29.67
CA VAL A 109 -32.64 -39.87 30.74
C VAL A 109 -32.01 -39.54 32.09
N LYS A 110 -30.71 -39.24 32.16
CA LYS A 110 -29.98 -38.80 33.36
C LYS A 110 -30.62 -37.56 33.99
N ILE A 111 -31.03 -36.61 33.14
CA ILE A 111 -31.69 -35.38 33.61
C ILE A 111 -33.21 -35.56 33.82
N GLY A 112 -33.75 -36.77 33.61
CA GLY A 112 -35.14 -37.10 33.93
C GLY A 112 -36.16 -36.78 32.83
N VAL A 113 -35.70 -36.69 31.57
CA VAL A 113 -36.61 -36.61 30.42
C VAL A 113 -37.11 -38.03 30.11
N GLU A 114 -38.42 -38.19 30.04
CA GLU A 114 -39.02 -39.49 29.67
C GLU A 114 -38.90 -39.71 28.16
N ARG A 115 -38.57 -40.93 27.76
CA ARG A 115 -38.43 -41.28 26.33
C ARG A 115 -39.70 -41.05 25.50
N SER A 116 -40.88 -41.09 26.17
CA SER A 116 -42.18 -40.75 25.58
C SER A 116 -42.32 -39.28 25.19
N SER A 117 -41.46 -38.41 25.73
CA SER A 117 -41.45 -36.95 25.48
C SER A 117 -40.46 -36.56 24.37
N PHE A 118 -39.70 -37.48 23.84
CA PHE A 118 -38.70 -37.19 22.79
C PHE A 118 -39.38 -36.55 21.58
N GLY A 119 -38.79 -35.49 21.06
CA GLY A 119 -39.32 -34.66 19.95
C GLY A 119 -40.38 -33.64 20.36
N ASN A 120 -40.85 -33.67 21.66
CA ASN A 120 -41.81 -32.72 22.20
C ASN A 120 -41.12 -31.67 23.08
N SER A 121 -41.51 -30.40 22.94
CA SER A 121 -41.08 -29.36 23.85
C SER A 121 -41.75 -29.50 25.25
N LYS A 122 -42.87 -30.16 25.35
CA LYS A 122 -43.62 -30.42 26.66
C LYS A 122 -44.19 -31.82 26.67
N PRO A 123 -44.09 -32.55 27.81
CA PRO A 123 -43.35 -32.16 29.01
C PRO A 123 -41.82 -32.33 28.82
N GLY A 124 -41.04 -31.39 29.40
CA GLY A 124 -39.59 -31.52 29.51
C GLY A 124 -39.13 -32.24 30.77
N THR A 125 -37.93 -31.95 31.27
CA THR A 125 -37.43 -32.43 32.55
C THR A 125 -38.08 -31.66 33.73
N LYS A 126 -38.27 -32.34 34.84
CA LYS A 126 -38.69 -31.73 36.12
C LYS A 126 -37.55 -31.11 36.90
N LYS A 127 -36.29 -31.31 36.45
CA LYS A 127 -35.11 -30.71 37.08
C LYS A 127 -35.08 -29.20 36.86
N SER A 128 -34.53 -28.48 37.82
CA SER A 128 -34.30 -27.06 37.69
C SER A 128 -33.30 -26.74 36.60
N ILE A 129 -33.31 -25.52 36.12
CA ILE A 129 -32.34 -25.04 35.12
C ILE A 129 -30.89 -25.28 35.59
N LEU A 130 -30.60 -24.98 36.87
CA LEU A 130 -29.28 -25.16 37.45
C LEU A 130 -28.87 -26.64 37.57
N ASP A 131 -29.84 -27.54 37.90
CA ASP A 131 -29.55 -28.98 37.93
C ASP A 131 -29.20 -29.52 36.55
N VAL A 132 -29.85 -29.04 35.48
CA VAL A 132 -29.51 -29.39 34.11
C VAL A 132 -28.15 -28.85 33.70
N ILE A 133 -27.88 -27.59 34.04
CA ILE A 133 -26.58 -26.97 33.79
C ILE A 133 -25.45 -27.76 34.47
N ASN A 134 -25.61 -28.06 35.77
CA ASN A 134 -24.61 -28.81 36.52
C ASN A 134 -24.39 -30.20 35.94
N ALA A 135 -25.46 -30.92 35.57
CA ALA A 135 -25.35 -32.23 34.94
C ALA A 135 -24.62 -32.20 33.61
N ALA A 136 -24.84 -31.15 32.79
CA ALA A 136 -24.17 -30.97 31.52
C ALA A 136 -22.65 -30.60 31.69
N VAL A 137 -22.35 -29.77 32.68
CA VAL A 137 -20.97 -29.39 33.02
C VAL A 137 -20.18 -30.60 33.54
N GLU A 138 -20.78 -31.41 34.42
CA GLU A 138 -20.18 -32.65 34.90
C GLU A 138 -19.83 -33.60 33.75
N ASP A 139 -20.67 -33.69 32.73
CA ASP A 139 -20.44 -34.49 31.52
C ASP A 139 -19.58 -33.77 30.46
N ASN A 140 -18.95 -32.64 30.80
CA ASN A 140 -18.13 -31.83 29.92
C ASN A 140 -18.85 -31.36 28.64
N LYS A 141 -20.15 -31.09 28.71
CA LYS A 141 -20.96 -30.54 27.61
C LYS A 141 -20.95 -29.03 27.62
N ILE A 142 -21.31 -28.41 26.49
CA ILE A 142 -21.51 -26.93 26.43
C ILE A 142 -23.01 -26.65 26.66
N VAL A 143 -23.27 -25.67 27.50
CA VAL A 143 -24.63 -25.17 27.74
C VAL A 143 -24.75 -23.77 27.18
N ILE A 144 -25.83 -23.53 26.41
CA ILE A 144 -26.17 -22.21 25.89
C ILE A 144 -27.63 -21.94 26.23
N PRO A 145 -27.96 -20.97 27.10
CA PRO A 145 -29.35 -20.52 27.27
C PRO A 145 -29.93 -20.06 25.95
N ALA A 146 -30.99 -20.71 25.50
CA ALA A 146 -31.62 -20.47 24.21
C ALA A 146 -32.48 -19.18 24.28
N HIS A 147 -32.58 -18.46 23.14
CA HIS A 147 -33.47 -17.32 22.90
C HIS A 147 -33.84 -16.51 24.19
N VAL A 148 -32.76 -15.97 24.86
CA VAL A 148 -32.87 -15.30 26.17
C VAL A 148 -33.82 -14.10 26.19
N ASP A 149 -34.16 -13.55 25.04
CA ASP A 149 -34.98 -12.37 24.77
C ASP A 149 -36.27 -12.71 24.00
N GLU A 150 -36.82 -13.94 24.23
CA GLU A 150 -38.06 -14.41 23.58
C GLU A 150 -38.80 -15.43 24.47
N PHE A 151 -39.91 -15.98 23.94
CA PHE A 151 -40.70 -17.04 24.61
C PHE A 151 -39.84 -18.25 24.99
N ASN A 152 -40.18 -18.89 26.09
CA ASN A 152 -39.42 -19.99 26.70
C ASN A 152 -37.95 -19.66 26.98
N GLY A 153 -37.54 -18.38 26.85
CA GLY A 153 -36.23 -17.89 27.21
C GLY A 153 -36.12 -17.60 28.70
N ILE A 154 -34.88 -17.33 29.12
CA ILE A 154 -34.52 -17.02 30.50
C ILE A 154 -35.18 -15.72 31.02
N CYS A 155 -35.72 -14.87 30.13
CA CYS A 155 -36.48 -13.65 30.47
C CYS A 155 -37.72 -13.91 31.29
N TYR A 156 -38.20 -15.15 31.36
CA TYR A 156 -39.35 -15.55 32.17
C TYR A 156 -38.95 -16.14 33.52
N THR A 157 -37.68 -16.19 33.83
CA THR A 157 -37.18 -16.57 35.17
C THR A 157 -37.00 -15.35 36.07
N ASP A 158 -36.84 -15.59 37.39
CA ASP A 158 -36.58 -14.50 38.32
C ASP A 158 -35.15 -13.92 38.19
N ASN A 159 -34.96 -12.71 38.71
CA ASN A 159 -33.69 -12.02 38.62
C ASN A 159 -32.54 -12.77 39.33
N THR A 160 -32.83 -13.53 40.38
CA THR A 160 -31.80 -14.27 41.14
C THR A 160 -31.20 -15.36 40.27
N LEU A 161 -32.05 -16.14 39.63
CA LEU A 161 -31.65 -17.21 38.71
C LEU A 161 -30.88 -16.65 37.49
N GLN A 162 -31.33 -15.50 36.92
CA GLN A 162 -30.61 -14.82 35.85
C GLN A 162 -29.22 -14.40 36.29
N GLU A 163 -29.05 -13.89 37.52
CA GLU A 163 -27.72 -13.52 38.07
C GLU A 163 -26.84 -14.75 38.34
N GLU A 164 -27.42 -15.85 38.80
CA GLU A 164 -26.70 -17.11 39.01
C GLU A 164 -26.15 -17.64 37.66
N ILE A 165 -26.96 -17.62 36.60
CA ILE A 165 -26.54 -18.02 35.27
C ILE A 165 -25.47 -17.06 34.73
N LEU A 166 -25.67 -15.74 34.87
CA LEU A 166 -24.74 -14.72 34.40
C LEU A 166 -23.37 -14.81 35.07
N ASN A 167 -23.31 -15.28 36.31
CA ASN A 167 -22.08 -15.42 37.07
C ASN A 167 -21.51 -16.86 37.06
N ASN A 168 -22.16 -17.79 36.34
CA ASN A 168 -21.64 -19.14 36.19
C ASN A 168 -20.46 -19.19 35.23
N PRO A 169 -19.24 -19.53 35.66
CA PRO A 169 -18.05 -19.50 34.81
C PRO A 169 -18.08 -20.54 33.68
N GLU A 170 -18.94 -21.53 33.75
CA GLU A 170 -19.06 -22.59 32.74
C GLU A 170 -20.05 -22.22 31.63
N ILE A 171 -20.89 -21.18 31.83
CA ILE A 171 -21.77 -20.67 30.79
C ILE A 171 -21.04 -19.51 30.07
N ASN A 172 -20.68 -19.72 28.83
CA ASN A 172 -19.82 -18.78 28.10
C ASN A 172 -20.55 -18.02 26.97
N ALA A 173 -21.80 -18.38 26.71
CA ALA A 173 -22.59 -17.80 25.63
C ALA A 173 -24.09 -17.87 25.91
N VAL A 174 -24.86 -16.99 25.28
CA VAL A 174 -26.29 -16.94 25.24
C VAL A 174 -26.78 -16.64 23.83
N GLN A 175 -27.95 -17.22 23.46
CA GLN A 175 -28.57 -16.95 22.18
C GLN A 175 -29.56 -15.79 22.28
N PHE A 176 -29.35 -14.79 21.43
CA PHE A 176 -30.25 -13.67 21.17
C PHE A 176 -31.09 -13.93 19.93
N VAL A 177 -32.31 -13.47 19.92
CA VAL A 177 -33.24 -13.53 18.78
C VAL A 177 -33.51 -12.14 18.21
N GLN A 178 -33.70 -11.14 19.08
CA GLN A 178 -34.14 -9.81 18.68
C GLN A 178 -32.97 -8.90 18.37
N LYS A 179 -32.68 -8.71 17.06
CA LYS A 179 -31.62 -7.80 16.60
C LYS A 179 -31.78 -6.39 17.18
N GLU A 180 -33.00 -5.90 17.21
CA GLU A 180 -33.32 -4.56 17.68
C GLU A 180 -32.98 -4.37 19.17
N PHE A 181 -33.21 -5.39 20.00
CA PHE A 181 -32.84 -5.35 21.43
C PHE A 181 -31.31 -5.41 21.59
N TYR A 182 -30.64 -6.20 20.78
CA TYR A 182 -29.18 -6.25 20.76
C TYR A 182 -28.59 -4.89 20.37
N GLU A 183 -29.10 -4.23 19.31
CA GLU A 183 -28.65 -2.92 18.87
C GLU A 183 -28.97 -1.81 19.88
N LEU A 184 -30.17 -1.88 20.46
CA LEU A 184 -30.58 -0.95 21.50
C LEU A 184 -29.63 -1.05 22.72
N SER A 185 -29.21 -2.27 23.07
CA SER A 185 -28.28 -2.53 24.18
C SER A 185 -26.86 -1.97 23.91
N LYS A 186 -26.43 -1.88 22.68
CA LYS A 186 -25.15 -1.24 22.28
C LYS A 186 -25.11 0.27 22.55
N SER A 187 -26.26 0.91 22.57
CA SER A 187 -26.31 2.37 22.74
C SER A 187 -25.94 2.75 24.19
N HIS A 188 -24.77 3.39 24.35
CA HIS A 188 -24.32 3.95 25.63
C HIS A 188 -25.11 5.21 26.08
N LYS A 189 -26.02 5.72 25.26
CA LYS A 189 -26.85 6.87 25.57
C LYS A 189 -28.14 6.40 26.27
N SER A 190 -28.63 7.19 27.22
CA SER A 190 -29.96 6.96 27.80
C SER A 190 -31.01 7.05 26.68
N ILE A 191 -31.61 5.93 26.37
CA ILE A 191 -32.60 5.84 25.31
C ILE A 191 -33.92 6.42 25.82
N SER A 192 -34.56 7.27 25.01
CA SER A 192 -35.85 7.85 25.38
C SER A 192 -36.91 6.77 25.42
N LYS A 193 -37.95 7.02 26.27
CA LYS A 193 -39.09 6.10 26.34
C LYS A 193 -39.77 5.91 24.99
N LYS A 194 -39.84 6.96 24.19
CA LYS A 194 -40.44 6.97 22.85
C LYS A 194 -39.66 6.09 21.87
N ASP A 195 -38.31 6.18 21.85
CA ASP A 195 -37.50 5.37 20.95
C ASP A 195 -37.61 3.88 21.31
N ARG A 196 -37.66 3.57 22.59
CA ARG A 196 -37.87 2.19 23.06
C ARG A 196 -39.24 1.64 22.66
N GLU A 197 -40.31 2.45 22.79
CA GLU A 197 -41.65 2.06 22.35
C GLU A 197 -41.70 1.78 20.84
N LEU A 198 -41.03 2.57 20.03
CA LEU A 198 -40.92 2.32 18.58
C LEU A 198 -40.22 0.98 18.27
N VAL A 199 -39.16 0.67 19.01
CA VAL A 199 -38.47 -0.63 18.87
C VAL A 199 -39.38 -1.77 19.28
N TYR A 200 -40.17 -1.61 20.35
CA TYR A 200 -41.14 -2.62 20.76
C TYR A 200 -42.21 -2.87 19.68
N GLU A 201 -42.71 -1.82 19.04
CA GLU A 201 -43.63 -1.95 17.90
C GLU A 201 -42.97 -2.74 16.76
N THR A 202 -41.75 -2.41 16.36
CA THR A 202 -41.02 -3.13 15.31
C THR A 202 -40.83 -4.61 15.61
N VAL A 203 -40.44 -4.94 16.85
CA VAL A 203 -40.31 -6.34 17.29
C VAL A 203 -41.65 -7.04 17.26
N ASN A 204 -42.72 -6.39 17.76
CA ASN A 204 -44.05 -7.00 17.89
C ASN A 204 -44.75 -7.24 16.54
N GLU A 205 -44.39 -6.49 15.50
CA GLU A 205 -44.91 -6.73 14.13
C GLU A 205 -44.61 -8.16 13.64
N ARG A 206 -43.43 -8.72 14.00
CA ARG A 206 -43.07 -10.11 13.65
C ARG A 206 -43.98 -11.14 14.34
N TYR A 207 -44.61 -10.80 15.46
CA TYR A 207 -45.52 -11.61 16.21
C TYR A 207 -46.99 -11.22 15.94
N SER A 208 -47.25 -10.57 14.79
CA SER A 208 -48.60 -10.09 14.42
C SER A 208 -49.24 -9.20 15.50
N ASN A 209 -48.42 -8.43 16.19
CA ASN A 209 -48.81 -7.53 17.30
C ASN A 209 -49.51 -8.24 18.49
N THR A 210 -49.18 -9.49 18.73
CA THR A 210 -49.82 -10.29 19.79
C THR A 210 -49.08 -10.32 21.13
N VAL A 211 -47.80 -9.85 21.15
CA VAL A 211 -46.97 -9.85 22.36
C VAL A 211 -47.32 -8.67 23.27
N PRO A 212 -47.69 -8.90 24.55
CA PRO A 212 -47.92 -7.81 25.47
C PRO A 212 -46.69 -6.94 25.71
N ASN A 213 -46.85 -5.62 25.86
CA ASN A 213 -45.74 -4.70 26.15
C ASN A 213 -44.93 -5.06 27.40
N GLY A 214 -45.56 -5.71 28.38
CA GLY A 214 -44.89 -6.20 29.57
C GLY A 214 -43.90 -7.33 29.29
N ASP A 215 -44.17 -8.16 28.30
CA ASP A 215 -43.24 -9.23 27.88
C ASP A 215 -42.12 -8.66 27.02
N LEU A 216 -42.38 -7.75 26.09
CA LEU A 216 -41.38 -7.01 25.34
C LEU A 216 -40.41 -6.29 26.27
N ASP A 217 -40.91 -5.71 27.37
CA ASP A 217 -40.08 -5.04 28.39
C ASP A 217 -39.17 -6.04 29.14
N LYS A 218 -39.68 -7.25 29.45
CA LYS A 218 -38.88 -8.33 30.05
C LYS A 218 -37.78 -8.79 29.06
N TRP A 219 -38.16 -9.03 27.80
CA TRP A 219 -37.21 -9.44 26.75
C TRP A 219 -36.06 -8.42 26.61
N TYR A 220 -36.40 -7.14 26.45
CA TYR A 220 -35.40 -6.07 26.34
C TYR A 220 -34.52 -5.97 27.60
N LYS A 221 -35.09 -5.99 28.80
CA LYS A 221 -34.32 -5.90 30.05
C LYS A 221 -33.36 -7.06 30.19
N THR A 222 -33.76 -8.25 29.82
CA THR A 222 -32.92 -9.45 29.87
C THR A 222 -31.82 -9.33 28.81
N ALA A 223 -32.14 -9.01 27.56
CA ALA A 223 -31.18 -8.78 26.51
C ALA A 223 -30.12 -7.75 26.95
N LYS A 224 -30.55 -6.58 27.46
CA LYS A 224 -29.64 -5.55 27.96
C LYS A 224 -28.77 -6.03 29.13
N LYS A 225 -29.31 -6.76 30.07
CA LYS A 225 -28.57 -7.29 31.21
C LYS A 225 -27.45 -8.22 30.79
N PHE A 226 -27.71 -9.15 29.88
CA PHE A 226 -26.72 -10.08 29.36
C PHE A 226 -25.69 -9.39 28.46
N TYR A 227 -26.14 -8.45 27.62
CA TYR A 227 -25.23 -7.66 26.78
C TYR A 227 -24.29 -6.77 27.61
N ASP A 228 -24.83 -6.01 28.57
CA ASP A 228 -24.04 -5.08 29.39
C ASP A 228 -23.01 -5.79 30.28
N SER A 229 -23.26 -7.04 30.63
CA SER A 229 -22.34 -7.83 31.46
C SER A 229 -21.00 -8.07 30.77
N GLN A 230 -20.99 -8.18 29.45
CA GLN A 230 -19.84 -8.56 28.62
C GLN A 230 -19.09 -9.84 29.05
N LYS A 231 -19.77 -10.66 29.90
CA LYS A 231 -19.22 -11.91 30.41
C LYS A 231 -19.45 -13.10 29.50
N MET A 232 -20.43 -12.98 28.59
CA MET A 232 -20.91 -14.05 27.73
C MET A 232 -20.87 -13.61 26.26
N SER A 233 -20.61 -14.56 25.38
CA SER A 233 -20.74 -14.36 23.94
C SER A 233 -22.20 -14.25 23.53
N CYS A 234 -22.53 -13.25 22.74
CA CYS A 234 -23.86 -13.11 22.15
C CYS A 234 -23.88 -13.90 20.82
N LEU A 235 -24.76 -14.89 20.75
CA LEU A 235 -24.97 -15.74 19.59
C LEU A 235 -26.34 -15.46 18.97
N THR A 236 -26.46 -15.74 17.68
CA THR A 236 -27.72 -15.76 16.97
C THR A 236 -27.80 -16.97 16.07
N PHE A 237 -28.93 -17.66 16.05
CA PHE A 237 -29.17 -18.89 15.31
C PHE A 237 -30.57 -18.91 14.72
N SER A 238 -30.87 -19.86 13.86
CA SER A 238 -32.10 -19.88 13.05
C SER A 238 -33.36 -20.38 13.77
N ASP A 239 -33.29 -20.77 15.00
CA ASP A 239 -34.44 -21.33 15.75
C ASP A 239 -35.69 -20.45 15.73
N ASN A 240 -35.63 -19.22 15.34
CA ASN A 240 -36.82 -18.38 15.35
C ASN A 240 -37.77 -18.66 14.17
N PRO A 241 -38.89 -19.39 14.40
CA PRO A 241 -39.84 -19.72 13.35
C PRO A 241 -40.78 -18.58 12.97
N HIS A 242 -40.79 -17.47 13.73
CA HIS A 242 -41.78 -16.39 13.55
C HIS A 242 -41.50 -15.49 12.34
N GLY A 243 -40.38 -15.68 11.67
CA GLY A 243 -40.11 -15.02 10.41
C GLY A 243 -41.16 -15.37 9.38
N LEU A 244 -41.69 -14.39 8.66
CA LEU A 244 -42.68 -14.58 7.57
C LEU A 244 -44.05 -15.13 8.07
N GLY A 245 -44.39 -15.03 9.37
CA GLY A 245 -45.66 -15.44 9.92
C GLY A 245 -45.87 -16.97 10.07
N GLU A 246 -44.80 -17.76 9.98
CA GLU A 246 -44.83 -19.21 10.30
C GLU A 246 -44.28 -19.45 11.70
N SER A 247 -45.00 -20.21 12.51
CA SER A 247 -44.65 -20.53 13.87
C SER A 247 -44.02 -21.93 14.05
N ARG A 248 -43.77 -22.66 12.97
CA ARG A 248 -43.18 -24.00 12.97
C ARG A 248 -41.85 -24.00 12.31
N HIS A 249 -40.93 -24.81 12.79
CA HIS A 249 -39.64 -25.06 12.14
C HIS A 249 -39.83 -25.73 10.76
N GLY A 250 -38.83 -25.60 9.91
CA GLY A 250 -38.81 -26.21 8.59
C GLY A 250 -37.53 -25.89 7.81
N LEU A 251 -37.33 -26.49 6.65
CA LEU A 251 -36.16 -26.23 5.84
C LEU A 251 -35.95 -24.75 5.52
N TRP A 252 -37.08 -24.00 5.32
CA TRP A 252 -37.06 -22.58 5.03
C TRP A 252 -36.37 -21.71 6.09
N GLY A 253 -36.35 -22.19 7.35
CA GLY A 253 -35.72 -21.46 8.46
C GLY A 253 -34.22 -21.66 8.60
N ILE A 254 -33.70 -22.75 8.06
CA ILE A 254 -32.27 -23.09 8.18
C ILE A 254 -31.38 -21.98 7.63
N GLY A 255 -30.41 -21.55 8.43
CA GLY A 255 -29.41 -20.55 8.03
C GLY A 255 -29.96 -19.15 7.81
N THR A 256 -31.20 -18.84 8.22
CA THR A 256 -31.77 -17.49 8.19
C THR A 256 -31.11 -16.58 9.21
N ARG A 257 -30.56 -17.15 10.26
CA ARG A 257 -29.68 -16.55 11.26
C ARG A 257 -28.45 -17.39 11.44
N TYR A 258 -27.32 -16.77 11.76
CA TYR A 258 -26.07 -17.47 11.97
C TYR A 258 -25.09 -16.63 12.79
N THR A 259 -24.10 -17.30 13.31
CA THR A 259 -22.97 -16.64 13.97
C THR A 259 -21.68 -17.13 13.32
N TYR A 260 -20.79 -16.22 12.95
CA TYR A 260 -19.42 -16.60 12.62
C TYR A 260 -18.67 -16.93 13.91
N ILE A 261 -18.13 -18.14 13.98
CA ILE A 261 -17.35 -18.62 15.13
C ILE A 261 -15.97 -19.05 14.65
N LYS A 262 -14.91 -18.51 15.27
CA LYS A 262 -13.53 -18.84 14.93
C LYS A 262 -13.05 -20.02 15.74
N MET A 263 -12.82 -21.16 15.06
CA MET A 263 -12.41 -22.43 15.68
C MET A 263 -11.20 -23.03 14.96
N SER A 264 -10.66 -24.11 15.54
CA SER A 264 -9.59 -24.88 14.91
C SER A 264 -10.02 -25.45 13.54
N GLU A 265 -9.06 -25.79 12.69
CA GLU A 265 -9.32 -26.40 11.37
C GLU A 265 -10.15 -27.68 11.46
N THR A 266 -10.04 -28.41 12.56
CA THR A 266 -10.88 -29.55 12.90
C THR A 266 -11.63 -29.21 14.19
N PRO A 267 -12.84 -28.64 14.11
CA PRO A 267 -13.58 -28.21 15.27
C PRO A 267 -13.93 -29.36 16.22
N THR A 268 -13.75 -29.10 17.51
CA THR A 268 -14.11 -29.98 18.63
C THR A 268 -14.93 -29.19 19.62
N LEU A 269 -15.58 -29.87 20.55
CA LEU A 269 -16.33 -29.18 21.61
C LEU A 269 -15.40 -28.28 22.45
N SER A 270 -14.15 -28.68 22.66
CA SER A 270 -13.16 -27.84 23.31
C SER A 270 -12.86 -26.57 22.52
N SER A 271 -12.66 -26.67 21.18
CA SER A 271 -12.38 -25.50 20.34
C SER A 271 -13.58 -24.53 20.28
N LEU A 272 -14.81 -25.07 20.30
CA LEU A 272 -16.03 -24.28 20.40
C LEU A 272 -16.11 -23.56 21.77
N ARG A 273 -15.88 -24.28 22.88
CA ARG A 273 -15.87 -23.69 24.23
C ARG A 273 -14.89 -22.55 24.36
N ASP A 274 -13.70 -22.71 23.80
CA ASP A 274 -12.67 -21.66 23.81
C ASP A 274 -13.06 -20.46 22.95
N ALA A 275 -13.70 -20.68 21.81
CA ALA A 275 -14.23 -19.59 21.00
C ALA A 275 -15.30 -18.80 21.77
N LEU A 276 -16.21 -19.50 22.44
CA LEU A 276 -17.27 -18.87 23.23
C LEU A 276 -16.72 -18.10 24.46
N ARG A 277 -15.66 -18.59 25.09
CA ARG A 277 -14.95 -17.86 26.18
C ARG A 277 -14.26 -16.58 25.70
N MET A 278 -13.90 -16.53 24.44
CA MET A 278 -13.22 -15.39 23.81
C MET A 278 -14.14 -14.64 22.83
N GLY A 279 -15.40 -14.49 23.20
CA GLY A 279 -16.46 -14.01 22.31
C GLY A 279 -16.16 -12.72 21.57
N ALA A 280 -15.59 -11.73 22.25
CA ALA A 280 -15.24 -10.46 21.62
C ALA A 280 -14.32 -10.64 20.39
N LEU A 281 -13.46 -11.68 20.40
CA LEU A 281 -12.45 -11.94 19.37
C LEU A 281 -12.87 -13.02 18.37
N ARG A 282 -13.69 -13.99 18.82
CA ARG A 282 -13.95 -15.22 18.05
C ARG A 282 -15.42 -15.49 17.73
N VAL A 283 -16.30 -14.57 18.13
CA VAL A 283 -17.76 -14.71 17.90
C VAL A 283 -18.28 -13.42 17.27
N LYS A 284 -18.92 -13.54 16.12
CA LYS A 284 -19.53 -12.43 15.39
C LYS A 284 -20.93 -12.84 14.92
N PRO A 285 -22.00 -12.42 15.66
CA PRO A 285 -23.37 -12.69 15.23
C PRO A 285 -23.71 -11.92 13.95
N ASP A 286 -24.64 -12.43 13.15
CA ASP A 286 -25.13 -11.80 11.91
C ASP A 286 -25.82 -10.44 12.13
N PHE A 287 -26.08 -10.07 13.36
CA PHE A 287 -26.55 -8.73 13.76
C PHE A 287 -25.54 -7.61 13.45
N ILE A 288 -24.27 -7.95 13.25
CA ILE A 288 -23.24 -6.99 12.85
C ILE A 288 -23.28 -6.84 11.33
N GLU A 289 -23.92 -5.76 10.87
CA GLU A 289 -24.05 -5.46 9.44
C GLU A 289 -22.67 -5.25 8.79
N ASP A 290 -22.56 -5.63 7.51
CA ASP A 290 -21.37 -5.48 6.66
C ASP A 290 -20.09 -6.19 7.15
N TYR A 291 -20.18 -7.04 8.18
CA TYR A 291 -19.04 -7.80 8.65
C TYR A 291 -19.03 -9.21 8.06
N ASN A 292 -18.05 -9.48 7.18
CA ASN A 292 -17.78 -10.81 6.67
C ASN A 292 -16.34 -11.21 7.00
N PRO A 293 -16.11 -12.01 8.05
CA PRO A 293 -14.76 -12.39 8.45
C PRO A 293 -14.11 -13.39 7.49
N THR A 294 -14.88 -13.99 6.59
CA THR A 294 -14.37 -14.92 5.56
C THR A 294 -13.99 -14.19 4.27
N LYS A 295 -14.11 -12.85 4.23
CA LYS A 295 -13.69 -12.05 3.08
C LYS A 295 -12.20 -12.30 2.82
N LYS A 296 -11.89 -12.73 1.60
CA LYS A 296 -10.50 -12.95 1.20
C LYS A 296 -9.71 -11.65 1.29
N LYS A 297 -8.57 -11.71 1.94
CA LYS A 297 -7.59 -10.62 1.99
C LYS A 297 -6.92 -10.51 0.63
N LYS A 298 -6.51 -9.31 0.25
CA LYS A 298 -5.88 -9.06 -1.04
C LYS A 298 -4.60 -9.87 -1.21
N ILE A 299 -3.83 -10.00 -0.11
CA ILE A 299 -2.58 -10.75 -0.11
C ILE A 299 -2.42 -11.51 1.21
N CYS A 300 -1.97 -12.77 1.13
CA CYS A 300 -1.67 -13.61 2.29
C CYS A 300 -0.47 -14.51 2.03
N LEU A 301 0.53 -14.44 2.91
CA LEU A 301 1.60 -15.44 2.99
C LEU A 301 1.01 -16.77 3.46
N LYS A 302 1.35 -17.87 2.80
CA LYS A 302 0.89 -19.22 3.17
C LYS A 302 1.98 -20.05 3.81
N LYS A 303 3.17 -20.08 3.17
CA LYS A 303 4.28 -20.95 3.59
C LYS A 303 5.60 -20.38 3.12
N LEU A 304 6.61 -20.42 3.98
CA LEU A 304 8.01 -20.16 3.65
C LEU A 304 8.81 -21.43 3.84
N ILE A 305 9.59 -21.81 2.84
CA ILE A 305 10.53 -22.94 2.91
C ILE A 305 11.94 -22.40 2.71
N ILE A 306 12.84 -22.73 3.62
CA ILE A 306 14.24 -22.29 3.63
C ILE A 306 15.12 -23.52 3.55
N LYS A 307 15.92 -23.62 2.50
CA LYS A 307 16.80 -24.76 2.24
C LYS A 307 18.26 -24.32 2.27
N ASN A 308 19.10 -25.19 2.82
CA ASN A 308 20.56 -25.17 2.69
C ASN A 308 21.24 -23.85 3.10
N THR A 309 20.85 -23.24 4.23
CA THR A 309 21.63 -22.14 4.82
C THR A 309 22.72 -22.68 5.74
N ILE A 310 23.61 -21.82 6.25
CA ILE A 310 24.59 -22.21 7.24
C ILE A 310 23.98 -22.57 8.60
N GLN A 311 22.76 -22.11 8.87
CA GLN A 311 22.08 -22.24 10.15
C GLN A 311 21.11 -23.42 10.22
N ASN A 312 20.83 -24.07 9.10
CA ASN A 312 19.96 -25.24 9.09
C ASN A 312 20.56 -26.41 8.30
N LYS A 313 20.41 -27.62 8.83
CA LYS A 313 20.78 -28.88 8.14
C LYS A 313 19.60 -29.52 7.43
N THR A 314 18.40 -29.27 7.91
CA THR A 314 17.12 -29.71 7.31
C THR A 314 16.33 -28.50 6.87
N ASP A 315 15.42 -28.67 5.92
CA ASP A 315 14.56 -27.59 5.46
C ASP A 315 13.75 -27.02 6.62
N ILE A 316 13.77 -25.70 6.75
CA ILE A 316 12.91 -24.98 7.68
C ILE A 316 11.61 -24.65 6.96
N VAL A 317 10.51 -25.07 7.55
CA VAL A 317 9.17 -24.80 7.03
C VAL A 317 8.43 -23.92 8.01
N VAL A 318 7.92 -22.80 7.54
CA VAL A 318 7.15 -21.82 8.31
C VAL A 318 5.78 -21.67 7.66
N ASP A 319 4.74 -22.16 8.32
CA ASP A 319 3.36 -21.98 7.87
C ASP A 319 2.77 -20.72 8.49
N PHE A 320 1.92 -19.99 7.75
CA PHE A 320 1.30 -18.77 8.21
C PHE A 320 -0.22 -18.90 8.30
N SER A 321 -0.79 -18.25 9.31
CA SER A 321 -2.23 -18.07 9.44
C SER A 321 -2.72 -16.91 8.56
N GLN A 322 -3.96 -16.95 8.18
CA GLN A 322 -4.61 -15.85 7.45
C GLN A 322 -4.64 -14.54 8.25
N ASP A 323 -4.75 -14.62 9.58
CA ASP A 323 -4.94 -13.45 10.45
C ASP A 323 -3.64 -13.11 11.19
N LEU A 324 -3.40 -13.68 12.35
CA LEU A 324 -2.20 -13.41 13.15
C LEU A 324 -1.34 -14.65 13.29
N THR A 325 -0.11 -14.56 12.84
CA THR A 325 0.96 -15.52 13.14
C THR A 325 1.97 -14.88 14.06
N THR A 326 2.33 -15.55 15.15
CA THR A 326 3.42 -15.10 16.01
C THR A 326 4.56 -16.11 16.03
N ILE A 327 5.79 -15.59 15.90
CA ILE A 327 7.01 -16.38 16.00
C ILE A 327 7.70 -16.02 17.31
N ILE A 328 7.79 -17.00 18.21
CA ILE A 328 8.33 -16.80 19.57
C ILE A 328 9.61 -17.61 19.80
N GLY A 329 10.37 -17.24 20.81
CA GLY A 329 11.61 -17.93 21.22
C GLY A 329 12.51 -17.01 22.03
N SER A 330 13.49 -17.59 22.72
CA SER A 330 14.49 -16.85 23.50
C SER A 330 15.37 -15.95 22.62
N ARG A 331 16.15 -15.06 23.22
CA ARG A 331 17.13 -14.25 22.46
C ARG A 331 18.19 -15.18 21.84
N GLY A 332 18.52 -14.95 20.57
CA GLY A 332 19.51 -15.75 19.84
C GLY A 332 18.99 -17.02 19.17
N THR A 333 17.69 -17.34 19.27
CA THR A 333 17.09 -18.54 18.63
C THR A 333 16.85 -18.38 17.12
N GLY A 334 17.29 -17.30 16.50
CA GLY A 334 17.16 -17.08 15.05
C GLY A 334 15.80 -16.54 14.58
N LYS A 335 14.99 -15.96 15.46
CA LYS A 335 13.69 -15.39 15.05
C LYS A 335 13.81 -14.39 13.90
N SER A 336 14.70 -13.40 14.02
CA SER A 336 14.95 -12.39 12.97
C SER A 336 15.53 -12.96 11.68
N PHE A 337 15.98 -14.22 11.69
CA PHE A 337 16.38 -14.96 10.50
C PHE A 337 15.22 -15.13 9.52
N ILE A 338 14.03 -15.45 10.03
CA ILE A 338 12.82 -15.62 9.22
C ILE A 338 12.42 -14.30 8.54
N THR A 339 12.41 -13.18 9.29
CA THR A 339 12.04 -11.87 8.74
C THR A 339 12.99 -11.40 7.65
N LYS A 340 14.31 -11.58 7.90
CA LYS A 340 15.34 -11.19 6.92
C LYS A 340 15.26 -12.06 5.64
N LEU A 341 14.92 -13.34 5.74
CA LEU A 341 14.74 -14.18 4.56
C LEU A 341 13.42 -13.92 3.83
N LEU A 342 12.36 -13.50 4.53
CA LEU A 342 11.17 -12.96 3.89
C LEU A 342 11.50 -11.68 3.09
N ALA A 343 12.27 -10.76 3.70
CA ALA A 343 12.73 -9.57 3.00
C ALA A 343 13.64 -9.92 1.79
N PHE A 344 14.48 -10.95 1.93
CA PHE A 344 15.33 -11.44 0.85
C PHE A 344 14.50 -11.99 -0.32
N VAL A 345 13.59 -12.95 -0.10
CA VAL A 345 12.81 -13.55 -1.21
C VAL A 345 11.90 -12.53 -1.90
N LEU A 346 11.43 -11.51 -1.20
CA LEU A 346 10.59 -10.42 -1.70
C LEU A 346 11.38 -9.22 -2.25
N GLN A 347 12.70 -9.28 -2.24
CA GLN A 347 13.60 -8.23 -2.76
C GLN A 347 13.32 -6.84 -2.14
N LYS A 348 13.30 -6.77 -0.81
CA LYS A 348 13.00 -5.54 -0.04
C LYS A 348 14.22 -4.64 0.20
N GLU A 349 15.34 -4.86 -0.45
CA GLU A 349 16.60 -4.12 -0.25
C GLU A 349 16.41 -2.61 -0.39
N ASP A 350 15.61 -2.18 -1.37
CA ASP A 350 15.35 -0.75 -1.60
C ASP A 350 14.61 -0.07 -0.46
N SER A 351 13.70 -0.76 0.22
CA SER A 351 12.98 -0.23 1.37
C SER A 351 13.85 -0.11 2.63
N ILE A 352 14.97 -0.83 2.68
CA ILE A 352 15.88 -0.91 3.84
C ILE A 352 17.05 0.09 3.70
N LYS A 353 17.45 0.44 2.47
CA LYS A 353 18.67 1.24 2.19
C LYS A 353 18.72 2.61 2.89
N HIS A 354 17.55 3.17 3.21
CA HIS A 354 17.45 4.47 3.89
C HIS A 354 17.75 4.42 5.40
N PHE A 355 17.97 3.24 5.97
CA PHE A 355 18.27 2.99 7.39
C PHE A 355 19.66 2.36 7.53
N PRO A 356 20.73 3.15 7.70
CA PRO A 356 22.11 2.65 7.58
C PRO A 356 22.44 1.45 8.50
N GLU A 357 22.03 1.48 9.77
CA GLU A 357 22.29 0.38 10.70
C GLU A 357 21.52 -0.88 10.32
N VAL A 358 20.24 -0.74 9.98
CA VAL A 358 19.38 -1.85 9.54
C VAL A 358 19.88 -2.43 8.22
N CYS A 359 20.26 -1.57 7.28
CA CYS A 359 20.81 -1.95 5.99
C CYS A 359 22.13 -2.72 6.13
N LEU A 360 23.03 -2.24 6.98
CA LEU A 360 24.30 -2.90 7.24
C LEU A 360 24.09 -4.29 7.88
N ASP A 361 23.18 -4.40 8.86
CA ASP A 361 22.84 -5.67 9.50
C ASP A 361 22.19 -6.65 8.50
N TYR A 362 21.25 -6.17 7.67
CA TYR A 362 20.64 -6.97 6.63
C TYR A 362 21.65 -7.43 5.57
N ASN A 363 22.48 -6.53 5.05
CA ASN A 363 23.48 -6.86 4.02
C ASN A 363 24.55 -7.83 4.53
N ASN A 364 24.96 -7.70 5.80
CA ASN A 364 25.86 -8.66 6.43
C ASN A 364 25.23 -10.04 6.61
N PHE A 365 23.91 -10.11 6.73
CA PHE A 365 23.15 -11.34 6.88
C PHE A 365 22.84 -11.99 5.52
N ALA A 366 22.22 -11.24 4.57
CA ALA A 366 21.66 -11.74 3.32
C ALA A 366 22.72 -11.86 2.20
N LYS A 367 23.90 -12.38 2.53
CA LYS A 367 24.98 -12.63 1.57
C LYS A 367 25.55 -14.04 1.72
N LYS A 368 26.34 -14.48 0.75
CA LYS A 368 27.09 -15.73 0.86
C LYS A 368 28.04 -15.69 2.06
N ASN A 369 28.11 -16.80 2.76
CA ASN A 369 28.93 -16.92 3.94
C ASN A 369 30.42 -16.82 3.60
N ASP A 370 31.11 -15.88 4.24
CA ASP A 370 32.54 -15.62 4.08
C ASP A 370 33.40 -16.12 5.27
N GLY A 371 32.81 -16.95 6.13
CA GLY A 371 33.41 -17.47 7.38
C GLY A 371 33.25 -16.52 8.58
N ARG A 372 32.78 -15.27 8.37
CA ARG A 372 32.54 -14.30 9.44
C ARG A 372 31.10 -13.81 9.45
N THR A 373 30.56 -13.54 8.28
CA THR A 373 29.20 -13.02 8.09
C THR A 373 28.53 -13.73 6.92
N GLY A 374 27.23 -13.54 6.76
CA GLY A 374 26.43 -14.16 5.72
C GLY A 374 25.87 -15.52 6.13
N VAL A 375 24.64 -15.78 5.70
CA VAL A 375 23.95 -17.06 6.02
C VAL A 375 23.72 -17.93 4.78
N LEU A 376 23.92 -17.40 3.58
CA LEU A 376 23.62 -18.09 2.34
C LEU A 376 24.81 -18.97 1.92
N LYS A 377 24.50 -20.16 1.37
CA LYS A 377 25.40 -21.04 0.65
C LYS A 377 25.10 -20.97 -0.85
N ASP A 378 25.94 -21.56 -1.70
CA ASP A 378 25.73 -21.56 -3.15
C ASP A 378 24.42 -22.23 -3.57
N ASP A 379 23.97 -23.21 -2.82
CA ASP A 379 22.75 -23.98 -3.03
C ASP A 379 21.58 -23.56 -2.13
N THR A 380 21.69 -22.41 -1.45
CA THR A 380 20.58 -21.87 -0.65
C THR A 380 19.42 -21.48 -1.55
N GLU A 381 18.24 -21.93 -1.18
CA GLU A 381 17.00 -21.64 -1.87
C GLU A 381 15.94 -21.20 -0.85
N VAL A 382 15.30 -20.07 -1.09
CA VAL A 382 14.20 -19.55 -0.27
C VAL A 382 12.94 -19.53 -1.14
N ILE A 383 11.91 -20.25 -0.72
CA ILE A 383 10.67 -20.44 -1.45
C ILE A 383 9.51 -19.88 -0.62
N LEU A 384 8.75 -18.97 -1.19
CA LEU A 384 7.58 -18.36 -0.56
C LEU A 384 6.32 -18.70 -1.35
N PHE A 385 5.36 -19.32 -0.67
CA PHE A 385 4.01 -19.53 -1.19
C PHE A 385 3.08 -18.46 -0.61
N LEU A 386 2.28 -17.86 -1.46
CA LEU A 386 1.33 -16.81 -1.08
C LEU A 386 0.08 -16.83 -1.97
N GLU A 387 -0.95 -16.12 -1.54
CA GLU A 387 -2.12 -15.80 -2.34
C GLU A 387 -2.16 -14.29 -2.59
N PHE A 388 -2.38 -13.88 -3.83
CA PHE A 388 -2.52 -12.49 -4.22
C PHE A 388 -3.66 -12.35 -5.23
N ASP A 389 -4.61 -11.47 -4.94
CA ASP A 389 -5.83 -11.25 -5.74
C ASP A 389 -6.55 -12.57 -6.10
N GLY A 390 -6.63 -13.50 -5.12
CA GLY A 390 -7.30 -14.78 -5.27
C GLY A 390 -6.53 -15.85 -6.06
N ASN A 391 -5.30 -15.56 -6.51
CA ASN A 391 -4.43 -16.52 -7.19
C ASN A 391 -3.29 -16.96 -6.27
N SER A 392 -2.88 -18.21 -6.39
CA SER A 392 -1.73 -18.76 -5.64
C SER A 392 -0.44 -18.55 -6.42
N TYR A 393 0.61 -18.14 -5.70
CA TYR A 393 1.95 -17.92 -6.27
C TYR A 393 3.02 -18.64 -5.46
N GLU A 394 4.07 -19.03 -6.16
CA GLU A 394 5.34 -19.51 -5.63
C GLU A 394 6.44 -18.55 -6.07
N ILE A 395 7.15 -17.97 -5.12
CA ILE A 395 8.32 -17.12 -5.38
C ILE A 395 9.54 -17.87 -4.90
N ILE A 396 10.54 -18.02 -5.76
CA ILE A 396 11.79 -18.70 -5.45
C ILE A 396 12.92 -17.70 -5.64
N ARG A 397 13.83 -17.61 -4.66
CA ARG A 397 15.08 -16.86 -4.78
C ARG A 397 16.24 -17.69 -4.29
N SER A 398 17.26 -17.87 -5.16
CA SER A 398 18.53 -18.53 -4.80
C SER A 398 19.59 -17.53 -4.36
N ALA A 399 20.64 -18.00 -3.70
CA ALA A 399 21.71 -17.16 -3.17
C ALA A 399 22.49 -16.37 -4.23
N ASP A 400 22.63 -16.94 -5.42
CA ASP A 400 23.36 -16.35 -6.56
C ASP A 400 22.45 -15.54 -7.51
N ALA A 401 21.17 -15.41 -7.15
CA ALA A 401 20.12 -14.79 -7.97
C ALA A 401 19.90 -15.46 -9.34
N SER A 402 20.62 -16.53 -9.68
CA SER A 402 20.50 -17.22 -10.98
C SER A 402 19.19 -17.96 -11.16
N ARG A 403 18.44 -18.17 -10.06
CA ARG A 403 17.14 -18.86 -10.02
C ARG A 403 16.11 -18.05 -9.24
N SER A 404 15.89 -16.80 -9.64
CA SER A 404 14.75 -16.04 -9.11
C SER A 404 13.59 -16.20 -10.08
N SER A 405 12.48 -16.76 -9.61
CA SER A 405 11.27 -16.97 -10.41
C SER A 405 10.01 -16.66 -9.60
N VAL A 406 9.00 -16.24 -10.31
CA VAL A 406 7.62 -16.09 -9.79
C VAL A 406 6.75 -16.99 -10.62
N ASN A 407 6.10 -17.95 -10.00
CA ASN A 407 5.24 -18.90 -10.65
C ASN A 407 3.81 -18.75 -10.12
N ARG A 408 2.84 -18.63 -11.01
CA ARG A 408 1.43 -18.79 -10.67
C ARG A 408 1.09 -20.27 -10.60
N ILE A 409 0.36 -20.66 -9.55
CA ILE A 409 -0.06 -22.04 -9.33
C ILE A 409 -1.56 -22.14 -9.60
N THR A 410 -1.96 -23.06 -10.49
CA THR A 410 -3.37 -23.38 -10.76
C THR A 410 -3.91 -24.39 -9.74
N GLU A 411 -5.24 -24.59 -9.73
CA GLU A 411 -5.89 -25.61 -8.90
C GLU A 411 -5.41 -27.04 -9.21
N GLU A 412 -4.90 -27.28 -10.44
CA GLU A 412 -4.32 -28.55 -10.88
C GLU A 412 -2.83 -28.69 -10.54
N ASP A 413 -2.28 -27.79 -9.71
CA ASP A 413 -0.85 -27.71 -9.32
C ASP A 413 0.11 -27.48 -10.51
N VAL A 414 -0.37 -26.88 -11.60
CA VAL A 414 0.45 -26.48 -12.73
C VAL A 414 1.08 -25.13 -12.44
N ARG A 415 2.40 -25.02 -12.62
CA ARG A 415 3.17 -23.81 -12.44
C ARG A 415 3.36 -23.11 -13.79
N SER A 416 3.01 -21.82 -13.85
CA SER A 416 3.30 -20.95 -14.99
C SER A 416 4.18 -19.79 -14.52
N GLU A 417 5.30 -19.58 -15.19
CA GLU A 417 6.22 -18.49 -14.86
C GLU A 417 5.58 -17.14 -15.21
N GLU A 418 5.71 -16.18 -14.30
CA GLU A 418 5.20 -14.82 -14.43
C GLU A 418 6.37 -13.82 -14.61
N SER A 419 6.04 -12.60 -15.04
CA SER A 419 7.05 -11.56 -15.24
C SER A 419 7.60 -11.00 -13.91
N PHE A 420 8.76 -10.35 -13.98
CA PHE A 420 9.38 -9.70 -12.83
C PHE A 420 8.52 -8.56 -12.25
N GLU A 421 7.74 -7.86 -13.08
CA GLU A 421 6.79 -6.84 -12.64
C GLU A 421 5.74 -7.41 -11.67
N ARG A 422 5.38 -8.69 -11.84
CA ARG A 422 4.48 -9.38 -10.90
C ARG A 422 5.11 -9.50 -9.51
N LEU A 423 6.41 -9.79 -9.41
CA LEU A 423 7.12 -9.81 -8.14
C LEU A 423 7.10 -8.44 -7.47
N ILE A 424 7.38 -7.37 -8.22
CA ILE A 424 7.33 -6.00 -7.71
C ILE A 424 5.95 -5.70 -7.13
N LEU A 425 4.89 -5.97 -7.90
CA LEU A 425 3.51 -5.74 -7.47
C LEU A 425 3.13 -6.54 -6.22
N ILE A 426 3.54 -7.81 -6.12
CA ILE A 426 3.33 -8.63 -4.93
C ILE A 426 4.10 -8.04 -3.75
N SER A 427 5.39 -7.74 -3.96
CA SER A 427 6.26 -7.18 -2.93
C SER A 427 5.71 -5.87 -2.37
N GLU A 428 5.22 -4.95 -3.19
CA GLU A 428 4.63 -3.68 -2.78
C GLU A 428 3.39 -3.83 -1.89
N ASN A 429 2.71 -4.98 -1.93
CA ASN A 429 1.55 -5.29 -1.08
C ASN A 429 1.91 -6.01 0.23
N ILE A 430 3.19 -6.11 0.56
CA ILE A 430 3.69 -6.69 1.82
C ILE A 430 4.61 -5.68 2.49
N ASP A 431 4.31 -5.25 3.69
CA ASP A 431 5.16 -4.39 4.51
C ASP A 431 5.98 -5.26 5.47
N ILE A 432 7.30 -5.13 5.41
CA ILE A 432 8.23 -5.83 6.30
C ILE A 432 9.04 -4.79 7.07
N TYR A 433 8.96 -4.84 8.39
CA TYR A 433 9.76 -4.02 9.28
C TYR A 433 10.74 -4.89 10.04
N LEU A 434 12.03 -4.71 9.77
CA LEU A 434 13.10 -5.38 10.45
C LEU A 434 13.31 -4.78 11.85
N GLN A 435 14.00 -5.51 12.72
CA GLN A 435 14.31 -5.05 14.08
C GLN A 435 14.91 -3.64 14.08
N LYS A 436 14.45 -2.76 14.96
CA LYS A 436 14.80 -1.33 15.09
C LYS A 436 14.38 -0.43 13.92
N GLN A 437 13.92 -0.95 12.79
CA GLN A 437 13.56 -0.13 11.62
C GLN A 437 12.46 0.88 11.96
N ILE A 438 11.44 0.48 12.72
CA ILE A 438 10.33 1.36 13.14
C ILE A 438 10.84 2.55 13.96
N PHE A 439 11.79 2.29 14.86
CA PHE A 439 12.44 3.35 15.64
C PHE A 439 13.25 4.29 14.77
N GLU A 440 14.07 3.76 13.85
CA GLU A 440 14.85 4.58 12.92
C GLU A 440 13.96 5.44 12.01
N MET A 441 12.83 4.92 11.56
CA MET A 441 11.83 5.69 10.81
C MET A 441 11.34 6.90 11.61
N SER A 442 11.13 6.77 12.91
CA SER A 442 10.63 7.84 13.78
C SER A 442 11.58 9.02 13.93
N LYS A 443 12.87 8.85 13.62
CA LYS A 443 13.90 9.89 13.73
C LYS A 443 14.02 10.73 12.45
N ASN A 444 13.55 10.25 11.32
CA ASN A 444 13.81 10.83 10.02
C ASN A 444 12.52 11.36 9.36
N GLN A 445 12.45 12.68 9.15
CA GLN A 445 11.33 13.34 8.51
C GLN A 445 11.03 12.80 7.10
N THR A 446 12.07 12.49 6.33
CA THR A 446 11.92 11.89 4.98
C THR A 446 11.26 10.54 5.08
N SER A 447 11.70 9.67 6.00
CA SER A 447 11.12 8.32 6.17
C SER A 447 9.67 8.37 6.62
N ILE A 448 9.29 9.29 7.50
CA ILE A 448 7.91 9.50 7.93
C ILE A 448 7.05 9.97 6.76
N ARG A 449 7.56 10.91 5.97
CA ARG A 449 6.87 11.43 4.79
C ARG A 449 6.68 10.35 3.73
N ASP A 450 7.73 9.60 3.39
CA ASP A 450 7.68 8.54 2.39
C ASP A 450 6.74 7.40 2.83
N PHE A 451 6.70 7.11 4.13
CA PHE A 451 5.74 6.18 4.70
C PHE A 451 4.30 6.65 4.47
N LEU A 452 3.98 7.92 4.79
CA LEU A 452 2.63 8.45 4.57
C LEU A 452 2.30 8.55 3.08
N ASP A 453 3.25 8.97 2.24
CA ASP A 453 3.08 9.09 0.80
C ASP A 453 2.80 7.73 0.14
N SER A 454 3.33 6.63 0.68
CA SER A 454 3.07 5.28 0.16
C SER A 454 1.59 4.89 0.21
N TYR A 455 0.80 5.50 1.09
CA TYR A 455 -0.65 5.27 1.22
C TYR A 455 -1.52 6.24 0.43
N CYS A 456 -0.95 7.29 -0.13
CA CYS A 456 -1.63 8.23 -1.03
C CYS A 456 -0.86 8.42 -2.35
N ASN A 457 -0.09 7.40 -2.73
CA ASN A 457 0.76 7.43 -3.91
C ASN A 457 -0.03 7.61 -5.21
N ASP A 458 -1.21 7.03 -5.33
CA ASP A 458 -2.08 7.18 -6.50
C ASP A 458 -2.45 8.65 -6.78
N ASP A 459 -2.59 9.45 -5.72
CA ASP A 459 -2.89 10.89 -5.83
C ASP A 459 -1.62 11.73 -6.06
N ILE A 460 -0.48 11.32 -5.50
CA ILE A 460 0.76 12.10 -5.48
C ILE A 460 1.64 11.83 -6.71
N GLU A 461 1.78 10.59 -7.16
CA GLU A 461 2.71 10.23 -8.24
C GLU A 461 2.40 10.89 -9.59
N PRO A 462 1.14 11.07 -10.01
CA PRO A 462 0.83 11.85 -11.20
C PRO A 462 1.35 13.30 -11.11
N ILE A 463 1.22 13.92 -9.91
CA ILE A 463 1.70 15.29 -9.67
C ILE A 463 3.24 15.34 -9.68
N ARG A 464 3.91 14.36 -9.08
CA ARG A 464 5.38 14.24 -9.14
C ARG A 464 5.91 14.08 -10.56
N ARG A 465 5.19 13.35 -11.40
CA ARG A 465 5.54 13.19 -12.81
C ARG A 465 5.44 14.53 -13.54
N GLU A 466 4.37 15.27 -13.34
CA GLU A 466 4.20 16.60 -13.90
C GLU A 466 5.31 17.56 -13.44
N ILE A 467 5.70 17.51 -12.15
CA ILE A 467 6.83 18.31 -11.63
C ILE A 467 8.11 17.96 -12.41
N ARG A 468 8.47 16.68 -12.55
CA ARG A 468 9.67 16.25 -13.30
C ARG A 468 9.68 16.73 -14.74
N GLU A 469 8.55 16.73 -15.42
CA GLU A 469 8.39 17.25 -16.78
C GLU A 469 8.66 18.76 -16.81
N LYS A 470 8.10 19.53 -15.89
CA LYS A 470 8.30 20.97 -15.78
C LYS A 470 9.75 21.34 -15.41
N GLU A 471 10.36 20.62 -14.48
CA GLU A 471 11.78 20.78 -14.12
C GLU A 471 12.70 20.55 -15.32
N SER A 472 12.40 19.54 -16.17
CA SER A 472 13.15 19.29 -17.41
C SER A 472 13.04 20.49 -18.38
N ILE A 473 11.86 21.12 -18.51
CA ILE A 473 11.67 22.31 -19.35
C ILE A 473 12.51 23.48 -18.82
N VAL A 474 12.47 23.73 -17.51
CA VAL A 474 13.26 24.80 -16.88
C VAL A 474 14.75 24.60 -17.12
N LYS A 475 15.25 23.35 -16.97
CA LYS A 475 16.67 23.03 -17.21
C LYS A 475 17.03 23.24 -18.67
N GLN A 476 16.23 22.79 -19.61
CA GLN A 476 16.46 22.95 -21.04
C GLN A 476 16.54 24.45 -21.44
N LEU A 477 15.55 25.25 -21.03
CA LEU A 477 15.51 26.70 -21.32
C LEU A 477 16.66 27.44 -20.65
N GLY A 478 17.03 27.07 -19.43
CA GLY A 478 18.14 27.66 -18.70
C GLY A 478 19.49 27.42 -19.38
N LEU A 479 19.74 26.20 -19.87
CA LEU A 479 20.96 25.86 -20.61
C LEU A 479 21.00 26.55 -21.98
N GLU A 480 19.87 26.67 -22.66
CA GLU A 480 19.75 27.42 -23.92
C GLU A 480 20.10 28.89 -23.71
N ASN A 481 19.56 29.53 -22.68
CA ASN A 481 19.87 30.92 -22.36
C ASN A 481 21.36 31.14 -22.11
N GLN A 482 21.99 30.23 -21.35
CA GLN A 482 23.41 30.30 -21.07
C GLN A 482 24.28 30.31 -22.33
N SER A 483 23.96 29.45 -23.28
CA SER A 483 24.70 29.37 -24.54
C SER A 483 24.70 30.70 -25.30
N LYS A 484 23.69 31.55 -25.12
CA LYS A 484 23.48 32.82 -25.81
C LYS A 484 23.96 34.05 -25.02
N GLU A 485 23.96 33.96 -23.66
CA GLU A 485 24.34 35.12 -22.80
C GLU A 485 25.79 35.59 -23.03
N ALA A 486 26.72 34.67 -23.35
CA ALA A 486 28.09 35.03 -23.63
C ALA A 486 28.23 35.90 -24.91
N ASP A 487 27.35 35.69 -25.88
CA ASP A 487 27.32 36.46 -27.12
C ASP A 487 26.59 37.79 -26.91
N ILE A 488 25.55 37.82 -26.09
CA ILE A 488 24.82 39.06 -25.72
C ILE A 488 25.75 40.07 -25.03
N LEU A 489 26.71 39.63 -24.22
CA LEU A 489 27.70 40.47 -23.56
C LEU A 489 28.62 41.23 -24.56
N LYS A 490 28.68 40.80 -25.82
CA LYS A 490 29.45 41.45 -26.88
C LYS A 490 28.71 42.56 -27.61
N LEU A 491 27.41 42.75 -27.27
CA LEU A 491 26.50 43.69 -27.96
C LEU A 491 27.05 45.12 -28.03
N ASP A 492 27.44 45.67 -26.90
CA ASP A 492 27.89 47.09 -26.80
C ASP A 492 29.19 47.27 -27.62
N ARG A 493 30.11 46.33 -27.50
CA ARG A 493 31.35 46.35 -28.27
C ARG A 493 31.08 46.25 -29.76
N LEU A 494 30.22 45.37 -30.21
CA LEU A 494 29.88 45.19 -31.61
C LEU A 494 29.21 46.44 -32.20
N THR A 495 28.39 47.13 -31.41
CA THR A 495 27.70 48.38 -31.78
C THR A 495 28.74 49.47 -32.02
N ILE A 496 29.71 49.62 -31.10
CA ILE A 496 30.81 50.60 -31.26
C ILE A 496 31.65 50.29 -32.52
N GLU A 497 32.00 49.04 -32.73
CA GLU A 497 32.76 48.63 -33.90
C GLU A 497 32.02 48.90 -35.23
N ILE A 498 30.67 48.77 -35.24
CA ILE A 498 29.86 49.16 -36.41
C ILE A 498 29.90 50.68 -36.67
N ASP A 499 29.68 51.46 -35.61
CA ASP A 499 29.69 52.92 -35.69
C ASP A 499 31.08 53.47 -36.22
N ASP A 500 32.15 52.82 -35.78
CA ASP A 500 33.50 53.18 -36.27
C ASP A 500 33.68 52.90 -37.74
N LEU A 501 33.21 51.72 -38.23
CA LEU A 501 33.28 51.35 -39.64
C LEU A 501 32.39 52.26 -40.52
N GLU A 502 31.18 52.65 -40.00
CA GLU A 502 30.29 53.57 -40.70
C GLU A 502 30.91 54.96 -40.85
N ASN A 503 31.61 55.45 -39.81
CA ASN A 503 32.33 56.72 -39.82
C ASN A 503 33.54 56.73 -40.78
N GLN A 504 34.26 55.57 -40.88
CA GLN A 504 35.33 55.40 -41.87
C GLN A 504 34.76 55.46 -43.29
N LEU A 505 33.65 54.76 -43.53
CA LEU A 505 33.00 54.71 -44.83
C LEU A 505 32.48 56.06 -45.30
N LYS A 506 31.98 56.91 -44.39
CA LYS A 506 31.55 58.29 -44.69
C LYS A 506 32.68 59.20 -45.17
N LYS A 507 33.92 58.95 -44.72
CA LYS A 507 35.10 59.77 -45.07
C LYS A 507 35.67 59.46 -46.43
N LEU A 508 35.42 58.20 -46.92
CA LEU A 508 36.09 57.68 -48.16
C LEU A 508 35.22 57.73 -49.44
N SER A 509 33.95 58.20 -49.41
CA SER A 509 32.98 57.98 -50.48
C SER A 509 32.79 59.10 -51.48
N LYS A 510 33.17 58.92 -52.79
CA LYS A 510 32.62 59.63 -53.92
C LYS A 510 31.34 58.93 -54.42
N PRO A 511 30.26 59.70 -54.79
CA PRO A 511 28.95 59.13 -55.08
C PRO A 511 28.90 58.16 -56.27
N GLU A 512 29.75 58.39 -57.33
CA GLU A 512 29.75 57.59 -58.55
C GLU A 512 30.33 56.17 -58.37
N TYR A 513 31.36 56.01 -57.56
CA TYR A 513 32.00 54.69 -57.31
C TYR A 513 31.18 53.86 -56.26
N LYS A 514 30.56 54.55 -55.36
CA LYS A 514 29.78 53.94 -54.31
C LYS A 514 28.65 53.02 -54.87
N LYS A 515 28.02 53.42 -55.93
CA LYS A 515 26.97 52.64 -56.56
C LYS A 515 27.46 51.30 -57.12
N ILE A 516 28.58 51.33 -57.91
CA ILE A 516 29.13 50.13 -58.53
C ILE A 516 29.66 49.14 -57.49
N ILE A 517 30.26 49.62 -56.41
CA ILE A 517 30.76 48.85 -55.30
C ILE A 517 29.60 48.23 -54.51
N ASN A 518 28.57 49.02 -54.17
CA ASN A 518 27.40 48.53 -53.44
C ASN A 518 26.65 47.48 -54.28
N ASP A 519 26.49 47.69 -55.59
CA ASP A 519 25.83 46.74 -56.46
C ASP A 519 26.64 45.41 -56.49
N LYS A 520 27.94 45.46 -56.57
CA LYS A 520 28.81 44.27 -56.48
C LYS A 520 28.70 43.56 -55.16
N GLN A 521 28.74 44.29 -54.04
CA GLN A 521 28.62 43.71 -52.72
C GLN A 521 27.27 43.07 -52.48
N LYS A 522 26.20 43.74 -52.91
CA LYS A 522 24.86 43.17 -52.87
C LYS A 522 24.77 41.86 -53.64
N ALA A 523 25.37 41.85 -54.86
CA ALA A 523 25.43 40.62 -55.67
C ALA A 523 26.20 39.48 -54.97
N ILE A 524 27.28 39.77 -54.24
CA ILE A 524 28.06 38.78 -53.46
C ILE A 524 27.22 38.28 -52.27
N GLN A 525 26.54 39.19 -51.55
CA GLN A 525 25.71 38.82 -50.41
C GLN A 525 24.53 37.95 -50.83
N GLU A 526 23.82 38.32 -51.88
CA GLU A 526 22.72 37.52 -52.41
C GLU A 526 23.22 36.12 -52.84
N SER A 527 24.45 36.03 -53.45
CA SER A 527 25.04 34.75 -53.82
C SER A 527 25.31 33.88 -52.58
N LYS A 528 25.93 34.51 -51.56
CA LYS A 528 26.27 33.81 -50.32
C LYS A 528 25.02 33.34 -49.57
N GLN A 529 23.98 34.18 -49.51
CA GLN A 529 22.71 33.79 -48.91
C GLN A 529 22.07 32.58 -49.60
N ILE A 530 22.09 32.58 -50.95
CA ILE A 530 21.57 31.45 -51.73
C ILE A 530 22.39 30.19 -51.49
N GLU A 531 23.72 30.29 -51.39
CA GLU A 531 24.61 29.17 -51.06
C GLU A 531 24.31 28.66 -49.65
N GLU A 532 24.21 29.56 -48.66
CA GLU A 532 23.88 29.21 -47.25
C GLU A 532 22.49 28.56 -47.14
N ASP A 533 21.49 29.07 -47.87
CA ASP A 533 20.14 28.48 -47.89
C ASP A 533 20.15 27.04 -48.44
N VAL A 534 20.89 26.85 -49.54
CA VAL A 534 21.04 25.52 -50.17
C VAL A 534 21.78 24.57 -49.22
N ASP A 535 22.87 25.01 -48.59
CA ASP A 535 23.66 24.20 -47.68
C ASP A 535 22.90 23.86 -46.39
N ASN A 536 22.12 24.80 -45.83
CA ASN A 536 21.29 24.55 -44.70
C ASN A 536 20.22 23.48 -44.97
N ILE A 537 19.58 23.54 -46.16
CA ILE A 537 18.58 22.53 -46.53
C ILE A 537 19.28 21.17 -46.80
N LYS A 538 20.44 21.13 -47.42
CA LYS A 538 21.23 19.90 -47.61
C LYS A 538 21.63 19.26 -46.26
N ASN A 539 22.07 20.06 -45.31
CA ASN A 539 22.44 19.61 -43.99
C ASN A 539 21.21 19.08 -43.22
N TYR A 540 20.06 19.74 -43.40
CA TYR A 540 18.80 19.28 -42.80
C TYR A 540 18.38 17.92 -43.38
N VAL A 541 18.44 17.74 -44.70
CA VAL A 541 18.14 16.46 -45.37
C VAL A 541 19.10 15.37 -44.88
N LYS A 542 20.38 15.65 -44.78
CA LYS A 542 21.39 14.71 -44.27
C LYS A 542 21.14 14.30 -42.85
N THR A 543 20.76 15.24 -41.99
CA THR A 543 20.38 14.94 -40.59
C THR A 543 19.15 14.02 -40.52
N LEU A 544 18.16 14.26 -41.35
CA LEU A 544 16.97 13.40 -41.40
C LEU A 544 17.29 11.99 -41.96
N GLU A 545 18.23 11.88 -42.95
CA GLU A 545 18.70 10.59 -43.43
C GLU A 545 19.47 9.81 -42.35
N GLU A 546 20.28 10.49 -41.54
CA GLU A 546 20.97 9.87 -40.39
C GLU A 546 19.99 9.37 -39.34
N ILE A 547 18.94 10.16 -39.02
CA ILE A 547 17.86 9.75 -38.10
C ILE A 547 17.13 8.52 -38.63
N LEU A 548 16.82 8.46 -39.89
CA LEU A 548 16.19 7.29 -40.54
C LEU A 548 17.07 6.04 -40.45
N ARG A 549 18.38 6.16 -40.64
CA ARG A 549 19.32 5.03 -40.52
C ARG A 549 19.45 4.53 -39.08
N THR A 550 19.42 5.42 -38.11
CA THR A 550 19.44 5.04 -36.68
C THR A 550 18.14 4.38 -36.21
N GLY A 551 17.06 4.61 -36.95
CA GLY A 551 15.74 3.97 -36.68
C GLY A 551 15.65 2.52 -37.17
N ASP A 552 16.57 2.00 -37.96
CA ASP A 552 16.54 0.61 -38.49
C ASP A 552 16.72 -0.47 -37.40
N GLY A 553 17.16 -0.13 -36.18
CA GLY A 553 17.35 -1.07 -35.08
C GLY A 553 16.28 -1.04 -33.98
N VAL A 554 15.25 -0.21 -34.08
CA VAL A 554 14.32 0.06 -32.94
C VAL A 554 13.44 -1.14 -32.53
N LEU A 555 13.40 -2.23 -33.29
CA LEU A 555 12.64 -3.44 -32.98
C LEU A 555 13.45 -4.75 -33.13
N GLU A 556 14.78 -4.71 -33.07
CA GLU A 556 15.63 -5.88 -33.29
C GLU A 556 15.96 -6.73 -32.05
N ASN A 557 15.30 -6.56 -30.93
CA ASN A 557 15.52 -7.42 -29.78
C ASN A 557 14.83 -8.79 -29.93
N ASP A 558 15.63 -9.84 -29.86
CA ASP A 558 15.28 -11.27 -30.02
C ASP A 558 14.53 -11.89 -28.82
N LEU A 559 13.78 -11.12 -28.05
CA LEU A 559 12.90 -11.68 -27.04
C LEU A 559 11.73 -12.40 -27.73
N LYS A 560 11.64 -13.71 -27.55
CA LYS A 560 10.51 -14.53 -27.99
C LYS A 560 9.25 -14.12 -27.24
N ILE A 561 8.44 -13.31 -27.90
CA ILE A 561 7.11 -12.93 -27.44
C ILE A 561 6.11 -13.93 -28.04
N SER A 562 5.13 -14.40 -27.25
CA SER A 562 4.21 -15.47 -27.69
C SER A 562 3.09 -15.01 -28.63
N GLY A 563 2.72 -15.87 -29.58
CA GLY A 563 1.46 -15.88 -30.33
C GLY A 563 1.05 -14.57 -31.00
N ASP A 564 -0.06 -14.01 -30.60
CA ASP A 564 -0.72 -12.88 -31.24
C ASP A 564 0.06 -11.56 -31.14
N VAL A 565 0.85 -11.39 -30.06
CA VAL A 565 1.68 -10.19 -29.86
C VAL A 565 2.88 -10.18 -30.81
N GLN A 566 3.44 -11.32 -31.16
CA GLN A 566 4.48 -11.45 -32.18
C GLN A 566 3.98 -10.99 -33.55
N GLN A 567 2.75 -11.33 -33.87
CA GLN A 567 2.12 -10.96 -35.16
C GLN A 567 1.83 -9.45 -35.22
N LEU A 568 1.36 -8.85 -34.10
CA LEU A 568 1.17 -7.40 -34.00
C LEU A 568 2.50 -6.63 -34.08
N ARG A 569 3.55 -7.16 -33.49
CA ARG A 569 4.92 -6.57 -33.55
C ARG A 569 5.45 -6.59 -34.99
N GLU A 570 5.24 -7.68 -35.73
CA GLU A 570 5.66 -7.77 -37.11
C GLU A 570 4.85 -6.84 -38.01
N GLN A 571 3.55 -6.71 -37.76
CA GLN A 571 2.71 -5.72 -38.45
C GLN A 571 3.18 -4.28 -38.18
N LEU A 572 3.51 -3.95 -36.93
CA LEU A 572 4.05 -2.64 -36.58
C LEU A 572 5.38 -2.39 -37.29
N ARG A 573 6.27 -3.38 -37.32
CA ARG A 573 7.58 -3.32 -38.02
C ARG A 573 7.41 -3.08 -39.49
N MET A 574 6.49 -3.81 -40.15
CA MET A 574 6.19 -3.61 -41.57
C MET A 574 5.62 -2.21 -41.83
N THR A 575 4.76 -1.71 -40.96
CA THR A 575 4.18 -0.37 -41.05
C THR A 575 5.26 0.71 -40.92
N ILE A 576 6.13 0.60 -39.91
CA ILE A 576 7.26 1.52 -39.69
C ILE A 576 8.20 1.49 -40.92
N SER A 577 8.59 0.30 -41.41
CA SER A 577 9.44 0.15 -42.59
C SER A 577 8.81 0.74 -43.86
N SER A 578 7.49 0.66 -43.99
CA SER A 578 6.77 1.31 -45.11
C SER A 578 6.89 2.83 -45.03
N TYR A 579 6.64 3.41 -43.86
CA TYR A 579 6.80 4.86 -43.66
C TYR A 579 8.25 5.34 -43.82
N GLN A 580 9.23 4.57 -43.37
CA GLN A 580 10.65 4.89 -43.61
C GLN A 580 10.97 4.97 -45.09
N LYS A 581 10.44 4.03 -45.91
CA LYS A 581 10.60 4.07 -47.37
C LYS A 581 9.91 5.30 -47.98
N GLU A 582 8.70 5.64 -47.52
CA GLU A 582 7.98 6.82 -47.98
C GLU A 582 8.74 8.11 -47.69
N ILE A 583 9.30 8.22 -46.47
CA ILE A 583 10.13 9.36 -46.08
C ILE A 583 11.40 9.42 -46.94
N GLY A 584 12.06 8.30 -47.18
CA GLY A 584 13.22 8.22 -48.07
C GLY A 584 12.90 8.72 -49.47
N ILE A 585 11.73 8.38 -50.04
CA ILE A 585 11.29 8.88 -51.35
C ILE A 585 11.05 10.40 -51.30
N ILE A 586 10.51 10.92 -50.18
CA ILE A 586 10.29 12.35 -49.99
C ILE A 586 11.63 13.09 -49.89
N LEU A 587 12.59 12.56 -49.16
CA LEU A 587 13.95 13.15 -49.05
C LEU A 587 14.67 13.21 -50.40
N ASN A 588 14.57 12.16 -51.21
CA ASN A 588 15.10 12.18 -52.57
C ASN A 588 14.43 13.25 -53.44
N LYS A 589 13.10 13.40 -53.37
CA LYS A 589 12.40 14.47 -54.09
C LYS A 589 12.82 15.88 -53.63
N ILE A 590 13.14 16.05 -52.35
CA ILE A 590 13.65 17.33 -51.81
C ILE A 590 15.06 17.58 -52.43
N SER A 591 15.93 16.57 -52.45
CA SER A 591 17.26 16.66 -53.06
C SER A 591 17.20 17.02 -54.54
N ASP A 592 16.33 16.34 -55.33
CA ASP A 592 16.09 16.66 -56.75
C ASP A 592 15.57 18.10 -56.92
N SER A 593 14.73 18.55 -55.99
CA SER A 593 14.20 19.92 -56.03
C SER A 593 15.27 20.95 -55.76
N ILE A 594 16.28 20.65 -54.89
CA ILE A 594 17.42 21.50 -54.61
C ILE A 594 18.30 21.62 -55.84
N GLU A 595 18.59 20.51 -56.54
CA GLU A 595 19.33 20.52 -57.79
C GLU A 595 18.61 21.36 -58.86
N THR A 596 17.31 21.12 -59.06
CA THR A 596 16.50 21.90 -60.00
C THR A 596 16.45 23.38 -59.61
N TYR A 597 16.43 23.71 -58.33
CA TYR A 597 16.47 25.10 -57.85
C TYR A 597 17.85 25.75 -58.20
N SER A 598 18.94 25.05 -57.97
CA SER A 598 20.29 25.51 -58.28
C SER A 598 20.50 25.76 -59.76
N GLU A 599 19.98 24.87 -60.61
CA GLU A 599 20.00 25.06 -62.08
C GLU A 599 19.18 26.26 -62.54
N LYS A 600 17.98 26.44 -61.99
CA LYS A 600 17.14 27.59 -62.32
C LYS A 600 17.75 28.90 -61.90
N ILE A 601 18.45 28.94 -60.78
CA ILE A 601 19.17 30.14 -60.31
C ILE A 601 20.30 30.44 -61.29
N SER A 602 21.10 29.47 -61.68
CA SER A 602 22.23 29.64 -62.62
C SER A 602 21.79 30.20 -63.96
N ASN A 603 20.58 29.85 -64.43
CA ASN A 603 20.03 30.30 -65.68
C ASN A 603 19.07 31.50 -65.51
N SER A 604 18.98 32.09 -64.35
CA SER A 604 18.08 33.19 -64.04
C SER A 604 18.57 34.52 -64.57
N LYS A 605 17.64 35.45 -64.80
CA LYS A 605 17.98 36.85 -65.12
C LYS A 605 18.88 37.47 -64.04
N TRP A 606 18.68 37.10 -62.82
CA TRP A 606 19.55 37.54 -61.68
C TRP A 606 21.01 37.11 -61.89
N SER A 607 21.29 35.90 -62.36
CA SER A 607 22.66 35.43 -62.62
C SER A 607 23.33 36.18 -63.79
N ILE A 608 22.56 36.52 -64.82
CA ILE A 608 23.01 37.33 -65.98
C ILE A 608 23.27 38.76 -65.50
N ASP A 609 22.36 39.38 -64.76
CA ASP A 609 22.50 40.76 -64.23
C ASP A 609 23.71 40.86 -63.29
N ARG A 610 23.96 39.82 -62.49
CA ARG A 610 25.13 39.68 -61.66
C ARG A 610 26.44 39.70 -62.48
N GLY A 611 26.50 38.94 -63.54
CA GLY A 611 27.67 38.94 -64.50
C GLY A 611 27.95 40.36 -64.97
N GLY A 612 26.94 41.09 -65.45
CA GLY A 612 27.09 42.47 -65.89
C GLY A 612 27.55 43.48 -64.81
N ILE A 613 27.22 43.22 -63.50
CA ILE A 613 27.75 43.98 -62.37
C ILE A 613 29.23 43.74 -62.18
N PHE A 614 29.66 42.52 -62.22
CA PHE A 614 31.06 42.16 -62.10
C PHE A 614 31.93 42.76 -63.30
N ASP A 615 31.36 42.75 -64.48
CA ASP A 615 31.99 43.36 -65.64
C ASP A 615 32.20 44.90 -65.48
N LYS A 616 31.15 45.57 -64.95
CA LYS A 616 31.25 47.01 -64.63
C LYS A 616 32.31 47.29 -63.56
N TYR A 617 32.42 46.43 -62.57
CA TYR A 617 33.44 46.55 -61.55
C TYR A 617 34.88 46.34 -62.09
N SER A 618 35.10 45.34 -62.94
CA SER A 618 36.39 45.10 -63.62
C SER A 618 36.78 46.24 -64.54
N ASN A 619 35.82 46.86 -65.25
CA ASN A 619 36.07 48.02 -66.03
C ASN A 619 36.45 49.28 -65.20
N LEU A 620 35.81 49.39 -63.98
CA LEU A 620 36.21 50.45 -63.06
C LEU A 620 37.59 50.25 -62.51
N GLU A 621 37.95 49.02 -62.18
CA GLU A 621 39.29 48.61 -61.68
C GLU A 621 40.42 48.98 -62.73
N SER A 622 40.17 48.72 -63.97
CA SER A 622 41.10 48.99 -65.04
C SER A 622 41.24 50.49 -65.47
N SER A 623 40.28 51.29 -65.03
CA SER A 623 40.20 52.76 -65.32
C SER A 623 40.81 53.70 -64.30
N LEU A 624 41.25 53.17 -63.11
CA LEU A 624 41.74 53.93 -61.95
C LEU A 624 43.27 53.81 -61.77
N SER A 625 43.88 54.81 -61.18
CA SER A 625 45.30 54.75 -60.76
C SER A 625 45.50 53.82 -59.58
N GLU A 626 46.70 53.29 -59.33
CA GLU A 626 47.00 52.39 -58.15
C GLU A 626 46.59 52.96 -56.85
N ILE A 627 46.67 54.25 -56.55
CA ILE A 627 46.29 54.91 -55.29
C ILE A 627 44.73 54.99 -55.15
N GLU A 628 44.04 55.23 -56.23
CA GLU A 628 42.58 55.30 -56.26
C GLU A 628 41.98 53.92 -56.11
N PHE A 629 42.63 52.88 -56.61
CA PHE A 629 42.23 51.50 -56.52
C PHE A 629 42.45 50.92 -55.11
N GLU A 630 43.54 51.25 -54.47
CA GLU A 630 43.81 50.87 -53.09
C GLU A 630 42.78 51.47 -52.12
N GLN A 631 42.39 52.73 -52.38
CA GLN A 631 41.26 53.37 -51.60
C GLN A 631 39.89 52.68 -51.85
N ILE A 632 39.67 52.19 -53.08
CA ILE A 632 38.47 51.48 -53.45
C ILE A 632 38.46 50.04 -52.89
N GLN A 633 39.62 49.35 -52.87
CA GLN A 633 39.70 48.03 -52.21
C GLN A 633 39.43 48.09 -50.72
N ASN A 634 39.97 49.15 -50.09
CA ASN A 634 39.68 49.38 -48.68
C ASN A 634 38.17 49.63 -48.39
N LEU A 635 37.46 50.35 -49.28
CA LEU A 635 36.02 50.54 -49.23
C LEU A 635 35.23 49.23 -49.32
N SER A 636 35.65 48.28 -50.19
CA SER A 636 35.04 46.98 -50.38
C SER A 636 35.21 46.10 -49.12
N SER A 637 36.39 46.13 -48.53
CA SER A 637 36.70 45.41 -47.28
C SER A 637 35.88 45.94 -46.10
N ILE A 638 35.87 47.29 -45.94
CA ILE A 638 35.13 47.97 -44.89
C ILE A 638 33.60 47.66 -44.98
N ASN A 639 33.03 47.70 -46.19
CA ASN A 639 31.61 47.35 -46.38
C ASN A 639 31.35 45.86 -46.08
N SER A 640 32.18 44.95 -46.53
CA SER A 640 32.05 43.52 -46.22
C SER A 640 32.10 43.25 -44.71
N ASP A 641 33.02 43.90 -44.01
CA ASP A 641 33.14 43.73 -42.55
C ASP A 641 31.96 44.37 -41.80
N LEU A 642 31.46 45.51 -42.31
CA LEU A 642 30.26 46.14 -41.76
C LEU A 642 29.05 45.25 -41.90
N ASP A 643 28.86 44.63 -43.06
CA ASP A 643 27.70 43.73 -43.27
C ASP A 643 27.78 42.46 -42.39
N LYS A 644 28.97 41.88 -42.24
CA LYS A 644 29.16 40.74 -41.32
C LYS A 644 28.83 41.12 -39.89
N LYS A 645 29.30 42.27 -39.43
CA LYS A 645 29.04 42.77 -38.09
C LYS A 645 27.57 43.12 -37.89
N ARG A 646 26.89 43.70 -38.85
CA ARG A 646 25.44 43.94 -38.81
C ARG A 646 24.62 42.61 -38.72
N SER A 647 25.05 41.59 -39.49
CA SER A 647 24.45 40.25 -39.42
C SER A 647 24.63 39.64 -38.01
N GLN A 648 25.87 39.76 -37.45
CA GLN A 648 26.12 39.34 -36.06
C GLN A 648 25.26 40.09 -35.02
N LEU A 649 25.13 41.41 -35.18
CA LEU A 649 24.30 42.28 -34.32
C LEU A 649 22.83 41.81 -34.36
N ASN A 650 22.30 41.59 -35.57
CA ASN A 650 20.90 41.13 -35.70
C ASN A 650 20.68 39.79 -35.05
N LYS A 651 21.65 38.86 -35.18
CA LYS A 651 21.59 37.56 -34.48
C LYS A 651 21.60 37.73 -32.97
N ILE A 652 22.51 38.56 -32.43
CA ILE A 652 22.59 38.84 -30.96
C ILE A 652 21.31 39.49 -30.45
N LEU A 653 20.72 40.41 -31.21
CA LEU A 653 19.43 41.04 -30.83
C LEU A 653 18.28 40.02 -30.79
N SER A 654 18.22 39.15 -31.80
CA SER A 654 17.25 38.02 -31.80
C SER A 654 17.46 37.06 -30.63
N ASP A 655 18.74 36.71 -30.34
CA ASP A 655 19.06 35.84 -29.17
C ASP A 655 18.73 36.57 -27.86
N LYS A 656 18.90 37.87 -27.74
CA LYS A 656 18.48 38.64 -26.55
C LYS A 656 16.97 38.62 -26.32
N GLU A 657 16.19 38.76 -27.38
CA GLU A 657 14.72 38.63 -27.30
C GLU A 657 14.30 37.23 -26.89
N LEU A 658 14.94 36.18 -27.46
CA LEU A 658 14.65 34.79 -27.12
C LEU A 658 15.01 34.48 -25.65
N VAL A 659 16.18 34.92 -25.18
CA VAL A 659 16.59 34.81 -23.77
C VAL A 659 15.56 35.43 -22.84
N GLN A 660 15.04 36.64 -23.20
CA GLN A 660 14.02 37.30 -22.39
C GLN A 660 12.72 36.47 -22.33
N LYS A 661 12.23 35.98 -23.47
CA LYS A 661 11.05 35.09 -23.52
C LYS A 661 11.26 33.80 -22.73
N ASN A 662 12.44 33.20 -22.84
CA ASN A 662 12.77 32.01 -22.09
C ASN A 662 12.80 32.29 -20.57
N LYS A 663 13.30 33.46 -20.13
CA LYS A 663 13.28 33.83 -18.72
C LYS A 663 11.85 33.96 -18.20
N GLU A 664 10.95 34.57 -18.95
CA GLU A 664 9.53 34.68 -18.58
C GLU A 664 8.88 33.30 -18.49
N LYS A 665 9.13 32.43 -19.46
CA LYS A 665 8.62 31.05 -19.46
C LYS A 665 9.20 30.23 -18.30
N ILE A 666 10.46 30.42 -17.93
CA ILE A 666 11.06 29.77 -16.76
C ILE A 666 10.32 30.18 -15.48
N GLU A 667 10.00 31.48 -15.29
CA GLU A 667 9.25 31.93 -14.12
C GLU A 667 7.83 31.35 -14.08
N ASP A 668 7.16 31.27 -15.23
CA ASP A 668 5.84 30.63 -15.33
C ASP A 668 5.90 29.15 -14.92
N GLU A 669 6.88 28.39 -15.44
CA GLU A 669 7.04 26.98 -15.11
C GLU A 669 7.42 26.78 -13.62
N LEU A 670 8.26 27.64 -13.04
CA LEU A 670 8.58 27.62 -11.62
C LEU A 670 7.33 27.86 -10.76
N ASN A 671 6.47 28.81 -11.15
CA ASN A 671 5.21 29.05 -10.46
C ASN A 671 4.28 27.84 -10.53
N ILE A 672 4.21 27.16 -11.68
CA ILE A 672 3.46 25.90 -11.84
C ILE A 672 4.01 24.84 -10.90
N ILE A 673 5.34 24.64 -10.86
CA ILE A 673 6.01 23.68 -9.96
C ILE A 673 5.64 23.98 -8.49
N GLN A 674 5.69 25.25 -8.08
CA GLN A 674 5.33 25.65 -6.71
C GLN A 674 3.87 25.31 -6.37
N ASN A 675 2.95 25.50 -7.32
CA ASN A 675 1.54 25.15 -7.15
C ASN A 675 1.34 23.61 -7.08
N LEU A 676 2.13 22.85 -7.82
CA LEU A 676 2.10 21.39 -7.77
C LEU A 676 2.59 20.85 -6.41
N TYR A 677 3.65 21.42 -5.83
CA TYR A 677 4.06 21.08 -4.46
C TYR A 677 2.95 21.41 -3.43
N THR A 678 2.26 22.53 -3.59
CA THR A 678 1.10 22.86 -2.75
C THR A 678 -0.04 21.85 -2.91
N LYS A 679 -0.27 21.31 -4.13
CA LYS A 679 -1.25 20.22 -4.34
C LYS A 679 -0.83 18.95 -3.61
N ILE A 680 0.44 18.55 -3.67
CA ILE A 680 0.96 17.39 -2.90
C ILE A 680 0.70 17.60 -1.41
N CYS A 681 1.01 18.79 -0.87
CA CYS A 681 0.72 19.10 0.53
C CYS A 681 -0.77 18.95 0.89
N LYS A 682 -1.68 19.36 -0.01
CA LYS A 682 -3.13 19.18 0.18
C LYS A 682 -3.52 17.70 0.19
N CYS A 683 -2.96 16.88 -0.69
CA CYS A 683 -3.18 15.42 -0.67
C CYS A 683 -2.75 14.83 0.68
N ARG A 684 -1.55 15.16 1.16
CA ARG A 684 -1.04 14.75 2.48
C ARG A 684 -1.94 15.20 3.62
N ARG A 685 -2.35 16.48 3.64
CA ARG A 685 -3.27 17.03 4.66
C ARG A 685 -4.62 16.33 4.67
N ASN A 686 -5.17 16.00 3.53
CA ASN A 686 -6.43 15.28 3.44
C ASN A 686 -6.30 13.83 3.93
N PHE A 687 -5.17 13.19 3.64
CA PHE A 687 -4.89 11.85 4.10
C PHE A 687 -4.76 11.78 5.62
N VAL A 688 -4.01 12.71 6.24
CA VAL A 688 -3.76 12.71 7.69
C VAL A 688 -4.94 13.22 8.54
N LYS A 689 -6.05 13.70 7.95
CA LYS A 689 -7.30 13.98 8.66
C LYS A 689 -7.94 12.73 9.27
N ARG A 690 -7.48 11.52 8.91
CA ARG A 690 -7.89 10.27 9.56
C ARG A 690 -7.50 10.31 11.04
N ASN A 691 -8.42 9.89 11.90
CA ASN A 691 -8.13 9.83 13.32
C ASN A 691 -7.19 8.65 13.62
N PHE A 692 -6.04 8.96 14.17
CA PHE A 692 -5.16 7.99 14.82
C PHE A 692 -5.38 8.12 16.33
N GLU A 693 -5.69 7.01 16.99
CA GLU A 693 -5.98 7.03 18.43
C GLU A 693 -4.77 7.55 19.22
N GLY A 694 -4.97 8.64 19.98
CA GLY A 694 -3.91 9.28 20.77
C GLY A 694 -2.80 9.98 19.97
N ILE A 695 -2.92 10.08 18.63
CA ILE A 695 -1.90 10.70 17.76
C ILE A 695 -2.56 11.72 16.85
N LYS A 696 -1.97 12.93 16.79
CA LYS A 696 -2.33 13.94 15.83
C LYS A 696 -1.19 14.15 14.84
N VAL A 697 -1.47 13.97 13.56
CA VAL A 697 -0.52 14.24 12.48
C VAL A 697 -0.93 15.55 11.78
N SER A 698 0.02 16.46 11.60
CA SER A 698 -0.17 17.68 10.83
C SER A 698 0.95 17.87 9.81
N VAL A 699 0.62 18.52 8.70
CA VAL A 699 1.55 18.74 7.58
C VAL A 699 1.76 20.24 7.42
N ILE A 700 3.00 20.67 7.58
CA ILE A 700 3.42 22.08 7.37
C ILE A 700 4.11 22.13 6.01
N GLU A 701 3.51 22.93 5.12
CA GLU A 701 3.95 23.08 3.75
C GLU A 701 5.35 23.68 3.66
N LYS A 702 6.20 23.08 2.81
CA LYS A 702 7.55 23.58 2.45
C LYS A 702 8.41 23.98 3.67
N SER A 703 8.39 23.17 4.73
CA SER A 703 8.98 23.52 6.03
C SER A 703 10.01 22.52 6.54
N ASP A 704 10.40 21.51 5.74
CA ASP A 704 11.54 20.63 6.05
C ASP A 704 12.85 21.30 5.67
N PHE A 705 13.24 22.32 6.47
CA PHE A 705 14.46 23.08 6.22
C PHE A 705 15.73 22.28 6.53
N GLU A 706 15.66 21.27 7.37
CA GLU A 706 16.78 20.33 7.61
C GLU A 706 17.11 19.56 6.32
N GLY A 707 16.11 18.93 5.72
CA GLY A 707 16.26 18.23 4.45
C GLY A 707 16.68 19.16 3.32
N TYR A 708 16.12 20.37 3.27
CA TYR A 708 16.46 21.39 2.28
C TYR A 708 17.95 21.79 2.36
N VAL A 709 18.42 22.17 3.54
CA VAL A 709 19.81 22.58 3.76
C VAL A 709 20.78 21.43 3.48
N SER A 710 20.43 20.19 3.85
CA SER A 710 21.22 19.00 3.52
C SER A 710 21.38 18.80 2.01
N LYS A 711 20.30 18.93 1.24
CA LYS A 711 20.31 18.86 -0.24
C LYS A 711 21.11 19.99 -0.86
N LEU A 712 20.92 21.22 -0.35
CA LEU A 712 21.69 22.41 -0.78
C LEU A 712 23.19 22.21 -0.59
N ARG A 713 23.62 21.72 0.59
CA ARG A 713 25.02 21.40 0.89
C ARG A 713 25.59 20.35 -0.08
N SER A 714 24.78 19.35 -0.44
CA SER A 714 25.16 18.33 -1.41
C SER A 714 25.39 18.93 -2.79
N LEU A 715 24.49 19.77 -3.29
CA LEU A 715 24.62 20.45 -4.57
C LEU A 715 25.83 21.40 -4.61
N LEU A 716 26.11 22.05 -3.49
CA LEU A 716 27.27 22.94 -3.34
C LEU A 716 28.59 22.20 -3.13
N GLY A 717 28.57 20.87 -2.91
CA GLY A 717 29.75 20.06 -2.58
C GLY A 717 30.36 20.41 -1.20
N LYS A 718 29.51 20.79 -0.23
CA LYS A 718 29.92 21.29 1.10
C LYS A 718 29.35 20.45 2.26
N GLN A 719 29.20 19.11 2.08
CA GLN A 719 28.55 18.24 3.07
C GLN A 719 29.24 18.22 4.45
N SER A 720 30.55 18.40 4.51
CA SER A 720 31.35 18.24 5.73
C SER A 720 32.08 19.54 6.19
N VAL A 721 31.69 20.69 5.64
CA VAL A 721 32.34 21.97 5.95
C VAL A 721 31.31 23.09 6.06
N TYR A 722 31.65 24.17 6.75
CA TYR A 722 30.79 25.34 6.97
C TYR A 722 29.52 25.05 7.78
N ASP A 723 29.55 24.11 8.72
CA ASP A 723 28.38 23.69 9.50
C ASP A 723 27.68 24.87 10.18
N GLY A 724 28.43 25.78 10.81
CA GLY A 724 27.86 26.96 11.48
C GLY A 724 27.09 27.90 10.55
N GLN A 725 27.58 28.10 9.31
CA GLN A 725 26.89 28.94 8.33
C GLN A 725 25.59 28.31 7.84
N PHE A 726 25.59 27.00 7.60
CA PHE A 726 24.38 26.30 7.14
C PHE A 726 23.35 26.15 8.27
N GLU A 727 23.80 26.03 9.53
CA GLU A 727 22.90 26.06 10.67
C GLU A 727 22.23 27.43 10.83
N GLU A 728 23.01 28.54 10.70
CA GLU A 728 22.48 29.92 10.68
C GLU A 728 21.42 30.11 9.58
N ILE A 729 21.65 29.57 8.36
CA ILE A 729 20.69 29.64 7.27
C ILE A 729 19.41 28.87 7.65
N LYS A 730 19.55 27.69 8.23
CA LYS A 730 18.42 26.89 8.68
C LYS A 730 17.59 27.63 9.72
N GLU A 731 18.24 28.26 10.71
CA GLU A 731 17.57 29.09 11.73
C GLU A 731 16.84 30.27 11.12
N LYS A 732 17.48 31.00 10.19
CA LYS A 732 16.86 32.13 9.48
C LYS A 732 15.60 31.70 8.70
N LEU A 733 15.64 30.55 8.05
CA LEU A 733 14.48 29.97 7.36
C LEU A 733 13.36 29.58 8.34
N GLN A 734 13.71 28.95 9.47
CA GLN A 734 12.74 28.55 10.51
C GLN A 734 12.06 29.76 11.16
N GLU A 735 12.80 30.82 11.38
CA GLU A 735 12.33 32.10 11.93
C GLU A 735 11.64 32.96 10.89
N LYS A 736 11.56 32.55 9.62
CA LYS A 736 11.02 33.32 8.49
C LYS A 736 11.69 34.68 8.28
N LYS A 737 12.98 34.77 8.59
CA LYS A 737 13.78 35.97 8.31
C LYS A 737 14.24 36.02 6.86
N ILE A 738 14.30 34.88 6.19
CA ILE A 738 14.58 34.75 4.75
C ILE A 738 13.65 33.70 4.15
N GLU A 739 13.36 33.83 2.86
CA GLU A 739 12.68 32.82 2.08
C GLU A 739 13.70 31.93 1.37
N TYR A 740 13.36 30.65 1.14
CA TYR A 740 14.28 29.71 0.48
C TYR A 740 14.60 30.11 -0.98
N THR A 741 13.75 30.89 -1.64
CA THR A 741 13.98 31.43 -2.98
C THR A 741 15.11 32.46 -2.99
N GLU A 742 15.23 33.29 -1.93
CA GLU A 742 16.28 34.30 -1.78
C GLU A 742 17.70 33.68 -1.68
N ILE A 743 17.78 32.39 -1.28
CA ILE A 743 19.04 31.63 -1.23
C ILE A 743 19.60 31.42 -2.63
N TYR A 744 18.78 31.08 -3.60
CA TYR A 744 19.20 30.97 -5.01
C TYR A 744 19.67 32.31 -5.53
N ASP A 745 18.92 33.40 -5.31
CA ASP A 745 19.24 34.74 -5.77
C ASP A 745 20.60 35.17 -5.24
N SER A 746 20.81 35.01 -3.93
CA SER A 746 22.09 35.31 -3.28
C SER A 746 23.26 34.49 -3.84
N ILE A 747 23.06 33.20 -4.15
CA ILE A 747 24.12 32.36 -4.78
C ILE A 747 24.38 32.80 -6.21
N ALA A 748 23.36 33.13 -6.99
CA ALA A 748 23.49 33.61 -8.36
C ALA A 748 24.21 34.94 -8.45
N GLU A 749 23.94 35.87 -7.52
CA GLU A 749 24.58 37.17 -7.40
C GLU A 749 26.07 37.13 -7.02
N ALA A 750 26.58 35.99 -6.51
CA ALA A 750 27.99 35.88 -6.15
C ALA A 750 28.97 36.14 -7.31
N LYS A 751 28.53 36.05 -8.57
CA LYS A 751 29.31 36.43 -9.76
C LYS A 751 29.57 37.92 -9.85
N THR A 752 28.63 38.75 -9.38
CA THR A 752 28.64 40.22 -9.54
C THR A 752 28.85 40.95 -8.22
N GLN A 753 28.33 40.41 -7.11
CA GLN A 753 28.39 41.05 -5.80
C GLN A 753 29.58 40.51 -4.97
N PRO A 754 30.25 41.37 -4.13
CA PRO A 754 31.37 40.93 -3.32
C PRO A 754 30.99 40.23 -2.01
N SER A 755 29.78 40.40 -1.52
CA SER A 755 29.27 39.91 -0.24
C SER A 755 27.76 39.64 -0.32
N SER A 756 27.22 38.87 0.65
CA SER A 756 25.82 38.57 0.78
C SER A 756 25.42 38.67 2.27
N ASP A 757 24.20 39.09 2.54
CA ASP A 757 23.61 39.10 3.88
C ASP A 757 23.14 37.70 4.35
N ILE A 758 22.92 36.79 3.39
CA ILE A 758 22.54 35.41 3.67
C ILE A 758 23.78 34.59 3.97
N PHE A 759 24.83 34.69 3.13
CA PHE A 759 26.07 33.95 3.28
C PHE A 759 27.17 34.87 3.83
N THR A 760 27.30 34.91 5.16
CA THR A 760 28.23 35.77 5.89
C THR A 760 29.69 35.31 5.76
N ASP A 761 29.92 33.98 5.50
CA ASP A 761 31.28 33.51 5.23
C ASP A 761 31.75 33.88 3.82
N ILE A 762 32.69 34.82 3.75
CA ILE A 762 33.20 35.35 2.49
C ILE A 762 33.92 34.30 1.63
N LYS A 763 34.54 33.27 2.24
CA LYS A 763 35.24 32.21 1.49
C LYS A 763 34.22 31.26 0.85
N LEU A 764 33.21 30.92 1.58
CA LEU A 764 32.10 30.12 1.06
C LEU A 764 31.42 30.89 -0.08
N TYR A 765 31.05 32.17 0.13
CA TYR A 765 30.34 32.96 -0.85
C TYR A 765 31.14 33.13 -2.16
N LYS A 766 32.45 33.41 -2.05
CA LYS A 766 33.31 33.47 -3.22
C LYS A 766 33.42 32.15 -3.99
N SER A 767 33.25 31.00 -3.34
CA SER A 767 33.30 29.72 -4.02
C SER A 767 32.14 29.51 -5.00
N PHE A 768 31.02 30.24 -4.83
CA PHE A 768 29.86 30.13 -5.70
C PHE A 768 30.09 30.68 -7.11
N LYS A 769 31.12 31.53 -7.31
CA LYS A 769 31.53 32.02 -8.64
C LYS A 769 31.91 30.87 -9.60
N GLN A 770 32.33 29.73 -9.05
CA GLN A 770 32.80 28.56 -9.80
C GLN A 770 31.69 27.51 -10.04
N LEU A 771 30.48 27.76 -9.56
CA LEU A 771 29.38 26.82 -9.76
C LEU A 771 29.02 26.71 -11.25
N SER A 772 28.79 25.48 -11.67
CA SER A 772 28.28 25.21 -13.02
C SER A 772 26.84 25.75 -13.16
N PRO A 773 26.44 26.14 -14.35
CA PRO A 773 25.08 26.56 -14.60
C PRO A 773 24.03 25.48 -14.32
N GLU A 774 24.36 24.24 -14.57
CA GLU A 774 23.52 23.10 -14.21
C GLU A 774 23.27 23.06 -12.70
N THR A 775 24.34 23.22 -11.90
CA THR A 775 24.24 23.31 -10.44
C THR A 775 23.34 24.47 -10.00
N LEU A 776 23.50 25.64 -10.64
CA LEU A 776 22.64 26.81 -10.34
C LEU A 776 21.17 26.54 -10.67
N LEU A 777 20.89 25.85 -11.78
CA LEU A 777 19.51 25.46 -12.12
C LEU A 777 18.95 24.41 -11.11
N ASP A 778 19.77 23.45 -10.68
CA ASP A 778 19.36 22.49 -9.65
C ASP A 778 19.04 23.19 -8.32
N ILE A 779 19.83 24.21 -7.94
CA ILE A 779 19.56 25.02 -6.74
C ILE A 779 18.29 25.86 -6.92
N ARG A 780 18.03 26.39 -8.11
CA ARG A 780 16.81 27.17 -8.40
C ARG A 780 15.55 26.33 -8.29
N LEU A 781 15.63 25.06 -8.68
CA LEU A 781 14.53 24.09 -8.59
C LEU A 781 14.37 23.50 -7.19
N LEU A 782 15.36 23.66 -6.33
CA LEU A 782 15.33 23.08 -4.99
C LEU A 782 14.26 23.75 -4.13
N THR A 783 13.25 22.98 -3.76
CA THR A 783 12.15 23.39 -2.89
C THR A 783 12.20 22.62 -1.58
N PRO A 784 11.98 23.23 -0.40
CA PRO A 784 11.82 22.50 0.85
C PRO A 784 10.65 21.53 0.78
N ASP A 785 10.84 20.31 1.27
CA ASP A 785 9.76 19.37 1.43
C ASP A 785 8.78 19.77 2.54
N ASP A 786 7.61 19.15 2.58
CA ASP A 786 6.67 19.32 3.68
C ASP A 786 7.22 18.70 4.97
N LYS A 787 7.06 19.39 6.11
CA LYS A 787 7.40 18.87 7.43
C LYS A 787 6.20 18.15 8.03
N MET A 788 6.42 16.90 8.47
CA MET A 788 5.44 16.12 9.21
C MET A 788 5.59 16.37 10.69
N VAL A 789 4.55 16.92 11.33
CA VAL A 789 4.54 17.14 12.78
C VAL A 789 3.58 16.12 13.39
N ILE A 790 4.14 15.18 14.15
CA ILE A 790 3.41 14.17 14.90
C ILE A 790 3.38 14.59 16.36
N THR A 791 2.20 14.66 16.93
CA THR A 791 1.97 15.03 18.32
C THR A 791 1.25 13.89 19.03
N LEU A 792 1.79 13.48 20.17
CA LEU A 792 1.23 12.45 21.04
C LEU A 792 0.43 13.10 22.15
N GLU A 793 -0.76 12.58 22.43
CA GLU A 793 -1.54 12.94 23.60
C GLU A 793 -1.16 12.00 24.77
N LEU A 794 -0.40 12.51 25.72
CA LEU A 794 0.08 11.75 26.88
C LEU A 794 -0.43 12.43 28.16
N ASN A 795 -1.27 11.73 28.91
CA ASN A 795 -1.83 12.23 30.19
C ASN A 795 -2.42 13.64 30.09
N GLY A 796 -3.14 13.92 28.99
CA GLY A 796 -3.76 15.23 28.73
C GLY A 796 -2.78 16.32 28.28
N ARG A 797 -1.53 15.96 27.94
CA ARG A 797 -0.52 16.87 27.39
C ARG A 797 -0.13 16.45 25.97
N ASN A 798 0.03 17.43 25.12
CA ASN A 798 0.52 17.23 23.75
C ASN A 798 2.05 17.28 23.73
N VAL A 799 2.69 16.20 23.31
CA VAL A 799 4.15 16.08 23.17
C VAL A 799 4.49 15.86 21.71
N GLU A 800 5.30 16.75 21.13
CA GLU A 800 5.79 16.55 19.76
C GLU A 800 6.76 15.37 19.69
N LEU A 801 6.67 14.57 18.62
CA LEU A 801 7.46 13.35 18.43
C LEU A 801 8.98 13.60 18.55
N THR A 802 9.44 14.76 18.09
CA THR A 802 10.85 15.17 18.18
C THR A 802 11.37 15.14 19.62
N ASN A 803 10.53 15.55 20.58
CA ASN A 803 10.83 15.65 22.02
C ASN A 803 10.41 14.40 22.82
N ALA A 804 9.85 13.40 22.14
CA ALA A 804 9.39 12.18 22.79
C ALA A 804 10.55 11.22 23.09
N SER A 805 10.35 10.34 24.10
CA SER A 805 11.28 9.25 24.39
C SER A 805 11.36 8.23 23.24
N ALA A 806 12.39 7.39 23.24
CA ALA A 806 12.54 6.31 22.24
C ALA A 806 11.31 5.43 22.14
N GLY A 807 10.80 4.95 23.29
CA GLY A 807 9.59 4.13 23.32
C GLY A 807 8.34 4.86 22.82
N GLN A 808 8.18 6.15 23.14
CA GLN A 808 7.07 6.95 22.65
C GLN A 808 7.13 7.17 21.11
N LYS A 809 8.34 7.35 20.57
CA LYS A 809 8.58 7.45 19.14
C LYS A 809 8.21 6.16 18.39
N THR A 810 8.68 5.03 18.91
CA THR A 810 8.35 3.71 18.36
C THR A 810 6.85 3.45 18.44
N SER A 811 6.23 3.78 19.59
CA SER A 811 4.79 3.65 19.82
C SER A 811 3.97 4.43 18.79
N ALA A 812 4.31 5.69 18.54
CA ALA A 812 3.61 6.53 17.58
C ALA A 812 3.67 5.96 16.14
N MET A 813 4.87 5.58 15.71
CA MET A 813 5.04 5.00 14.38
C MET A 813 4.29 3.67 14.25
N LEU A 814 4.36 2.83 15.27
CA LEU A 814 3.68 1.55 15.28
C LEU A 814 2.15 1.70 15.23
N THR A 815 1.59 2.65 15.98
CA THR A 815 0.16 2.96 15.91
C THR A 815 -0.25 3.37 14.50
N MET A 816 0.54 4.21 13.82
CA MET A 816 0.27 4.61 12.44
C MET A 816 0.39 3.43 11.46
N ILE A 817 1.42 2.59 11.59
CA ILE A 817 1.63 1.39 10.75
C ILE A 817 0.45 0.42 10.90
N LEU A 818 0.00 0.21 12.13
CA LEU A 818 -1.12 -0.68 12.42
C LEU A 818 -2.47 -0.10 11.98
N ALA A 819 -2.65 1.22 12.10
CA ALA A 819 -3.88 1.90 11.70
C ALA A 819 -4.06 2.02 10.18
N LEU A 820 -2.95 2.09 9.42
CA LEU A 820 -2.97 2.33 7.99
C LEU A 820 -2.87 1.03 7.18
N GLY A 821 -3.54 1.04 6.02
CA GLY A 821 -3.39 0.03 4.99
C GLY A 821 -4.05 -1.32 5.27
N ASP A 822 -4.07 -2.11 4.21
CA ASP A 822 -4.60 -3.48 4.13
C ASP A 822 -3.54 -4.49 3.66
N LYS A 823 -2.30 -4.05 3.50
CA LYS A 823 -1.16 -4.88 3.09
C LYS A 823 -0.84 -5.91 4.17
N THR A 824 -0.32 -7.09 3.78
CA THR A 824 0.25 -8.02 4.75
C THR A 824 1.39 -7.35 5.52
N LEU A 825 1.38 -7.48 6.84
CA LEU A 825 2.31 -6.82 7.75
C LEU A 825 3.19 -7.83 8.47
N VAL A 826 4.50 -7.67 8.33
CA VAL A 826 5.51 -8.47 9.05
C VAL A 826 6.35 -7.54 9.92
N MET A 827 6.40 -7.81 11.22
CA MET A 827 7.14 -6.97 12.19
C MET A 827 8.09 -7.82 13.02
N ASP A 828 9.36 -7.39 13.09
CA ASP A 828 10.37 -8.03 13.91
C ASP A 828 10.58 -7.26 15.21
N GLN A 829 10.18 -7.85 16.32
CA GLN A 829 10.26 -7.32 17.67
C GLN A 829 9.73 -5.87 17.79
N PRO A 830 8.45 -5.66 17.42
CA PRO A 830 7.85 -4.31 17.49
C PRO A 830 7.76 -3.78 18.92
N GLU A 831 7.91 -4.65 19.92
CA GLU A 831 7.91 -4.32 21.34
C GLU A 831 9.24 -3.75 21.86
N ASP A 832 10.33 -3.78 21.08
CA ASP A 832 11.61 -3.22 21.52
C ASP A 832 11.43 -1.74 21.88
N ASP A 833 12.01 -1.33 23.00
CA ASP A 833 11.93 0.00 23.59
C ASP A 833 10.55 0.39 24.18
N LEU A 834 9.56 -0.52 24.22
CA LEU A 834 8.24 -0.27 24.83
C LEU A 834 8.12 -0.90 26.22
N ASP A 835 7.39 -0.22 27.11
CA ASP A 835 7.01 -0.81 28.39
C ASP A 835 5.81 -1.77 28.25
N SER A 836 5.61 -2.64 29.23
CA SER A 836 4.56 -3.67 29.19
C SER A 836 3.14 -3.09 29.07
N GLN A 837 2.89 -1.89 29.60
CA GLN A 837 1.59 -1.25 29.52
C GLN A 837 1.29 -0.75 28.09
N LEU A 838 2.29 -0.14 27.45
CA LEU A 838 2.19 0.31 26.06
C LEU A 838 2.07 -0.86 25.09
N ILE A 839 2.78 -1.97 25.34
CA ILE A 839 2.65 -3.19 24.52
C ILE A 839 1.19 -3.65 24.50
N ASN A 840 0.54 -3.75 25.65
CA ASN A 840 -0.83 -4.24 25.72
C ASN A 840 -1.84 -3.26 25.13
N SER A 841 -1.75 -1.98 25.47
CA SER A 841 -2.71 -0.97 25.04
C SER A 841 -2.57 -0.56 23.58
N LEU A 842 -1.36 -0.59 23.03
CA LEU A 842 -1.11 -0.14 21.65
C LEU A 842 -0.90 -1.30 20.67
N ILE A 843 0.03 -2.21 20.95
CA ILE A 843 0.32 -3.28 19.99
C ILE A 843 -0.83 -4.28 19.96
N VAL A 844 -1.20 -4.81 21.12
CA VAL A 844 -2.19 -5.89 21.19
C VAL A 844 -3.56 -5.42 20.72
N GLN A 845 -4.04 -4.26 21.17
CA GLN A 845 -5.35 -3.75 20.78
C GLN A 845 -5.43 -3.41 19.28
N ASN A 846 -4.37 -2.82 18.72
CA ASN A 846 -4.31 -2.54 17.28
C ASN A 846 -4.22 -3.83 16.46
N ILE A 847 -3.46 -4.84 16.90
CA ILE A 847 -3.42 -6.15 16.23
C ILE A 847 -4.81 -6.77 16.21
N ILE A 848 -5.51 -6.80 17.35
CA ILE A 848 -6.87 -7.33 17.48
C ILE A 848 -7.83 -6.63 16.52
N SER A 849 -7.77 -5.31 16.43
CA SER A 849 -8.68 -4.54 15.58
C SER A 849 -8.41 -4.70 14.08
N ARG A 850 -7.22 -5.16 13.70
CA ARG A 850 -6.76 -5.19 12.30
C ARG A 850 -6.54 -6.57 11.72
N LYS A 851 -6.29 -7.60 12.55
CA LYS A 851 -5.99 -8.95 12.06
C LYS A 851 -7.10 -9.58 11.22
N ASP A 852 -8.35 -9.15 11.38
CA ASP A 852 -9.46 -9.62 10.55
C ASP A 852 -9.42 -9.02 9.13
N THR A 853 -8.84 -7.83 8.96
CA THR A 853 -8.81 -7.11 7.68
C THR A 853 -7.50 -7.28 6.91
N ARG A 854 -6.37 -7.55 7.60
CA ARG A 854 -5.05 -7.78 7.01
C ARG A 854 -4.34 -8.92 7.71
N GLN A 855 -3.47 -9.63 7.00
CA GLN A 855 -2.61 -10.62 7.63
C GLN A 855 -1.50 -9.92 8.42
N ILE A 856 -1.23 -10.40 9.63
CA ILE A 856 -0.18 -9.87 10.50
C ILE A 856 0.73 -11.00 10.94
N VAL A 857 2.04 -10.82 10.77
CA VAL A 857 3.09 -11.74 11.26
C VAL A 857 3.96 -10.96 12.24
N VAL A 858 4.06 -11.42 13.48
CA VAL A 858 4.86 -10.76 14.52
C VAL A 858 5.90 -11.71 15.05
N ILE A 859 7.15 -11.29 14.97
CA ILE A 859 8.27 -11.95 15.65
C ILE A 859 8.44 -11.27 17.01
N THR A 860 8.37 -12.02 18.09
CA THR A 860 8.37 -11.43 19.44
C THR A 860 9.03 -12.34 20.48
N HIS A 861 9.55 -11.74 21.53
CA HIS A 861 9.92 -12.44 22.76
C HIS A 861 8.93 -12.18 23.92
N ASN A 862 7.91 -11.35 23.68
CA ASN A 862 6.91 -10.98 24.69
C ASN A 862 5.66 -11.87 24.58
N ALA A 863 5.36 -12.63 25.65
CA ALA A 863 4.22 -13.54 25.69
C ALA A 863 2.85 -12.83 25.62
N ASN A 864 2.78 -11.54 25.94
CA ASN A 864 1.52 -10.80 25.87
C ASN A 864 1.00 -10.68 24.43
N ILE A 865 1.87 -10.59 23.43
CA ILE A 865 1.44 -10.45 22.04
C ILE A 865 0.73 -11.71 21.55
N PRO A 866 1.29 -12.93 21.62
CA PRO A 866 0.57 -14.12 21.17
C PRO A 866 -0.65 -14.46 22.05
N VAL A 867 -0.60 -14.23 23.35
CA VAL A 867 -1.68 -14.61 24.28
C VAL A 867 -2.84 -13.63 24.21
N ASN A 868 -2.57 -12.34 24.44
CA ASN A 868 -3.61 -11.31 24.49
C ASN A 868 -4.06 -10.89 23.07
N GLY A 869 -3.17 -10.97 22.05
CA GLY A 869 -3.50 -10.74 20.63
C GLY A 869 -4.31 -11.86 20.01
N ASP A 870 -4.56 -12.97 20.75
CA ASP A 870 -5.25 -14.15 20.24
C ASP A 870 -4.68 -14.65 18.93
N SER A 871 -3.37 -15.03 18.96
CA SER A 871 -2.69 -15.55 17.78
C SER A 871 -3.34 -16.85 17.30
N GLU A 872 -3.66 -16.91 16.01
CA GLU A 872 -4.22 -18.11 15.38
C GLU A 872 -3.16 -19.21 15.22
N TRP A 873 -1.91 -18.78 14.96
CA TRP A 873 -0.80 -19.68 14.75
C TRP A 873 0.45 -19.22 15.48
N ILE A 874 1.04 -20.09 16.28
CA ILE A 874 2.23 -19.79 17.06
C ILE A 874 3.35 -20.73 16.62
N ILE A 875 4.50 -20.16 16.28
CA ILE A 875 5.70 -20.89 15.92
C ILE A 875 6.72 -20.69 17.02
N SER A 876 7.18 -21.75 17.66
CA SER A 876 8.24 -21.68 18.65
C SER A 876 9.58 -22.02 18.01
N MET A 877 10.56 -21.12 18.14
CA MET A 877 11.94 -21.36 17.72
C MET A 877 12.68 -22.04 18.88
N GLY A 878 13.23 -23.23 18.62
CA GLY A 878 13.94 -24.02 19.65
C GLY A 878 15.30 -23.43 20.03
N ASP A 879 15.79 -23.76 21.23
CA ASP A 879 17.09 -23.35 21.77
C ASP A 879 18.28 -24.18 21.24
N THR A 880 18.12 -24.91 20.14
CA THR A 880 19.18 -25.76 19.60
C THR A 880 20.15 -24.93 18.76
N LYS A 881 21.43 -25.41 18.68
CA LYS A 881 22.43 -24.84 17.75
C LYS A 881 22.00 -24.90 16.27
N GLU A 882 20.95 -25.65 15.99
CA GLU A 882 20.30 -25.78 14.69
C GLU A 882 18.90 -25.17 14.78
N LEU A 883 18.55 -24.32 13.82
CA LEU A 883 17.21 -23.76 13.75
C LEU A 883 16.19 -24.88 13.48
N SER A 884 15.27 -25.02 14.41
CA SER A 884 14.09 -25.88 14.29
C SER A 884 12.85 -25.07 14.62
N THR A 885 11.75 -25.39 13.96
CA THR A 885 10.45 -24.77 14.21
C THR A 885 9.50 -25.81 14.78
N GLU A 886 8.91 -25.55 15.94
CA GLU A 886 7.78 -26.27 16.44
C GLU A 886 6.51 -25.45 16.15
N HIS A 887 5.56 -26.07 15.48
CA HIS A 887 4.29 -25.46 15.13
C HIS A 887 3.24 -25.89 16.13
N SER A 888 2.53 -24.96 16.72
CA SER A 888 1.37 -25.29 17.51
C SER A 888 0.19 -24.39 17.20
N ARG A 889 -1.00 -24.96 17.28
CA ARG A 889 -2.24 -24.21 17.23
C ARG A 889 -2.24 -23.25 18.42
N GLY A 890 -2.58 -21.98 18.17
CA GLY A 890 -2.50 -20.92 19.16
C GLY A 890 -3.09 -21.26 20.54
N HIS A 891 -4.09 -22.14 20.53
CA HIS A 891 -4.76 -22.59 21.74
C HIS A 891 -3.93 -23.53 22.63
N GLU A 892 -3.28 -24.54 22.04
CA GLU A 892 -2.47 -25.52 22.81
C GLU A 892 -1.24 -24.86 23.43
N MET A 893 -0.65 -23.88 22.74
CA MET A 893 0.50 -23.16 23.22
C MET A 893 0.14 -22.12 24.30
N LYS A 894 -1.04 -21.47 24.23
CA LYS A 894 -1.54 -20.59 25.29
C LYS A 894 -1.64 -21.31 26.64
N ARG A 895 -2.06 -22.59 26.64
CA ARG A 895 -2.02 -23.43 27.85
C ARG A 895 -0.58 -23.66 28.32
N LYS A 896 0.35 -24.01 27.42
CA LYS A 896 1.76 -24.26 27.78
C LYS A 896 2.46 -22.99 28.29
N ILE A 897 2.20 -21.81 27.71
CA ILE A 897 2.76 -20.54 28.14
C ILE A 897 2.21 -20.13 29.51
N ARG A 898 0.89 -20.23 29.76
CA ARG A 898 0.30 -19.94 31.06
C ARG A 898 0.81 -20.86 32.17
N PHE A 899 1.10 -22.12 31.89
CA PHE A 899 1.67 -23.04 32.88
C PHE A 899 3.14 -22.73 33.20
N ARG A 900 3.95 -22.28 32.23
CA ARG A 900 5.33 -21.90 32.49
C ARG A 900 5.46 -20.59 33.28
N ASP A 901 4.61 -19.61 33.04
CA ASP A 901 4.62 -18.35 33.83
C ASP A 901 4.18 -18.54 35.29
N HIS A 902 3.40 -19.57 35.60
CA HIS A 902 3.04 -19.92 36.98
C HIS A 902 4.10 -20.75 37.72
N GLU A 903 5.05 -21.38 37.02
CA GLU A 903 6.17 -22.10 37.65
C GLU A 903 7.39 -21.20 37.86
N THR A 904 7.41 -19.97 37.33
CA THR A 904 8.55 -19.03 37.42
C THR A 904 8.28 -17.84 38.36
N ILE A 905 7.14 -17.83 39.06
CA ILE A 905 6.80 -16.95 40.16
C ILE A 905 6.71 -17.83 41.40
#